data_267de4728ed3c2abc47c853681c92c4e
#
_entry.id   267de4728ed3c2abc47c853681c92c4e
#
_cell.length_a   1.000
_cell.length_b   1.000
_cell.length_c   1.000
_cell.angle_alpha   90.00
_cell.angle_beta   90.00
_cell.angle_gamma   90.00
#
_symmetry.space_group_name_H-M   'P 1'
#
loop_
_entity.id
_entity.type
_entity.pdbx_description
1 polymer ?
#
loop_
_entity_poly.entity_id
_entity_poly.type
_entity_poly.pdbx_seq_one_letter_code
_entity_poly.pdbx_strand_id
1 'polypeptide(L)'
;MHKLLSAIGLFCMLLPSLHGQAQSSWADSTLNTMNLDEKIGQLIMVAAYSNKDSVYENHLGTTIEKYHIGGIIFFQGSPLRQALMTNKYQRSAKIPLIIGMDAENGVGWRIKPAMEFPNQTLLGAIRDTNLIYRLGAAIGQQCRAMGIHVNFAPVADINVNPKNPVIGIRSFGEKKEEVGNRTLQYMRGLQSQHVMAVAKHFPGHGDTDVDSHLALPLIRHSAARIDTVELYPFRQLFEAGIPGVMIAHLNVPSYDTTNIPASLSKQIITDLLRKKLHFDGLCFTDAMNMKGVTKGRTPGEADVEALAAGNDILLFPENVETSVKKIKAAIRKGVLTEEMIDEKCRKVLEAKAEFVLPYAAAVDTARLTERLSSPSAKALLQETYAKAITLVKNDGLLLPLTHLDTLRIASLNFGDRKAPVFESTLEKYAPCAHFSLSPGASKEKVEKLINNLSKYNCVILYNSAARNTASRQFGATMELVNVIKLLKGKHIVFCHPATPYGIDLYSYLPMDAIIVSYSHDTPAQQFTAQAIFGGINVNGKLPVSINHYYPAGTGLSTPKLRLGYYQPESCGMNSQLLLKIDSICQAAIKAKATPGCQVLVAKDGYVVYNKAFGFNTYDKKKKNTTDNIYDIASITKIAATLPAVMMLYDQQYITLDSPIVRYSYSLRGTDKQDITVKELLLHSAGLRASFSFFQHAIDWDKMQGRLFTTKYTKTNTRKLRDRLYLNPQFTYRDSTFNFTGGEGYLVVSPHFYIHKHFQDSIHNLILNSKLLPQKKYTYSDLGFVLLKDIVEEQSATPFDVYCRKHFFKRLGAYNTDFNAHFNLDMKRVVPANKDDIFRKSQLHGYVHDPIAALMGGVSGNAGLFSTAEDLAKIMSVYLNRGTYGGDRLIDSTTIDLFTQTHLPLDQNRRGLGFDKPETLPNKSGPTCKEAPCSSYGHTGFTGAIAWNDPDNQLIYIFLSNRIYPNEFNDKLIKDNIRTKIQEVIYKAILK
;
A
#
# COMPACT_ATOMS: atom_id res chain seq x y z
N MET A 1 38.44 -20.99 26.16
CA MET A 1 37.12 -20.82 25.54
C MET A 1 36.05 -21.74 26.13
N HIS A 2 36.28 -23.02 26.40
CA HIS A 2 35.24 -23.92 26.96
C HIS A 2 34.79 -23.59 28.42
N LYS A 3 35.64 -23.02 29.26
CA LYS A 3 35.23 -22.63 30.64
C LYS A 3 34.44 -21.31 30.72
N LEU A 4 34.52 -20.45 29.71
CA LEU A 4 33.74 -19.22 29.63
C LEU A 4 32.30 -19.46 29.10
N LEU A 5 32.12 -20.42 28.20
CA LEU A 5 30.81 -20.83 27.70
C LEU A 5 29.97 -21.57 28.74
N SER A 6 30.61 -22.33 29.65
CA SER A 6 29.91 -23.00 30.77
C SER A 6 29.43 -22.01 31.85
N ALA A 7 30.16 -20.92 32.08
CA ALA A 7 29.76 -19.87 33.03
C ALA A 7 28.60 -19.01 32.50
N ILE A 8 28.57 -18.71 31.18
CA ILE A 8 27.47 -17.97 30.55
C ILE A 8 26.20 -18.82 30.50
N GLY A 9 26.32 -20.12 30.22
CA GLY A 9 25.17 -21.03 30.24
C GLY A 9 24.53 -21.19 31.62
N LEU A 10 25.33 -21.20 32.69
CA LEU A 10 24.83 -21.29 34.05
C LEU A 10 24.22 -19.96 34.54
N PHE A 11 24.72 -18.84 34.09
CA PHE A 11 24.17 -17.52 34.43
C PHE A 11 22.84 -17.23 33.70
N CYS A 12 22.64 -17.74 32.47
CA CYS A 12 21.35 -17.64 31.76
C CYS A 12 20.27 -18.58 32.31
N MET A 13 20.63 -19.68 32.99
CA MET A 13 19.65 -20.58 33.66
C MET A 13 19.28 -20.11 35.07
N LEU A 14 20.07 -19.28 35.72
CA LEU A 14 19.80 -18.77 37.07
C LEU A 14 18.93 -17.49 37.06
N LEU A 15 18.88 -16.74 35.97
CA LEU A 15 18.07 -15.51 35.86
C LEU A 15 16.55 -15.77 35.94
N PRO A 16 15.97 -16.80 35.27
CA PRO A 16 14.54 -17.10 35.38
C PRO A 16 14.13 -17.55 36.82
N SER A 17 14.98 -18.29 37.54
CA SER A 17 14.66 -18.75 38.87
C SER A 17 14.69 -17.65 39.93
N LEU A 18 15.53 -16.65 39.79
CA LEU A 18 15.58 -15.49 40.70
C LEU A 18 14.40 -14.53 40.47
N HIS A 19 13.92 -14.37 39.22
CA HIS A 19 12.72 -13.59 38.94
C HIS A 19 11.46 -14.26 39.51
N GLY A 20 11.29 -15.56 39.31
CA GLY A 20 10.15 -16.30 39.81
C GLY A 20 10.06 -16.28 41.34
N GLN A 21 11.19 -16.38 42.07
CA GLN A 21 11.23 -16.28 43.52
C GLN A 21 10.88 -14.89 44.05
N ALA A 22 11.28 -13.83 43.36
CA ALA A 22 10.95 -12.44 43.74
C ALA A 22 9.46 -12.13 43.52
N GLN A 23 8.84 -12.69 42.48
CA GLN A 23 7.41 -12.51 42.15
C GLN A 23 6.50 -13.23 43.13
N SER A 24 6.80 -14.48 43.51
CA SER A 24 6.06 -15.19 44.54
C SER A 24 6.19 -14.52 45.92
N SER A 25 7.36 -14.01 46.24
CA SER A 25 7.62 -13.26 47.47
C SER A 25 6.77 -11.98 47.62
N TRP A 26 6.57 -11.20 46.53
CA TRP A 26 5.71 -10.03 46.58
C TRP A 26 4.22 -10.40 46.69
N ALA A 27 3.75 -11.40 45.95
CA ALA A 27 2.38 -11.86 45.99
C ALA A 27 2.01 -12.38 47.41
N ASP A 28 2.87 -13.22 48.01
CA ASP A 28 2.69 -13.76 49.37
C ASP A 28 2.74 -12.66 50.43
N SER A 29 3.71 -11.76 50.35
CA SER A 29 3.83 -10.65 51.29
C SER A 29 2.59 -9.72 51.21
N THR A 30 2.10 -9.45 50.02
CA THR A 30 0.91 -8.62 49.81
C THR A 30 -0.34 -9.34 50.34
N LEU A 31 -0.55 -10.61 49.99
CA LEU A 31 -1.69 -11.41 50.44
C LEU A 31 -1.80 -11.45 51.95
N ASN A 32 -0.67 -11.64 52.67
CA ASN A 32 -0.64 -11.70 54.14
C ASN A 32 -1.02 -10.38 54.81
N THR A 33 -0.96 -9.26 54.15
CA THR A 33 -1.37 -7.94 54.67
C THR A 33 -2.82 -7.61 54.39
N MET A 34 -3.53 -8.39 53.56
CA MET A 34 -4.87 -8.12 53.09
C MET A 34 -5.95 -8.70 54.03
N ASN A 35 -7.00 -7.95 54.26
CA ASN A 35 -8.21 -8.44 54.84
C ASN A 35 -9.12 -9.15 53.81
N LEU A 36 -10.15 -9.84 54.28
CA LEU A 36 -11.05 -10.62 53.42
C LEU A 36 -11.74 -9.76 52.32
N ASP A 37 -12.14 -8.54 52.64
CA ASP A 37 -12.80 -7.65 51.67
C ASP A 37 -11.83 -7.24 50.57
N GLU A 38 -10.59 -6.95 50.89
CA GLU A 38 -9.53 -6.66 49.92
C GLU A 38 -9.25 -7.85 49.00
N LYS A 39 -9.17 -9.07 49.59
CA LYS A 39 -8.93 -10.32 48.84
C LYS A 39 -10.08 -10.61 47.85
N ILE A 40 -11.35 -10.48 48.29
CA ILE A 40 -12.53 -10.64 47.45
C ILE A 40 -12.52 -9.57 46.32
N GLY A 41 -12.18 -8.32 46.64
CA GLY A 41 -12.08 -7.23 45.64
C GLY A 41 -11.10 -7.56 44.51
N GLN A 42 -9.97 -8.21 44.80
CA GLN A 42 -8.99 -8.58 43.78
C GLN A 42 -9.53 -9.57 42.73
N LEU A 43 -10.58 -10.32 43.05
CA LEU A 43 -11.21 -11.27 42.13
C LEU A 43 -12.23 -10.60 41.20
N ILE A 44 -12.40 -9.28 41.24
CA ILE A 44 -13.41 -8.55 40.49
C ILE A 44 -12.76 -7.59 39.48
N MET A 45 -13.17 -7.67 38.21
CA MET A 45 -12.87 -6.68 37.17
C MET A 45 -14.15 -6.00 36.67
N VAL A 46 -14.17 -4.66 36.69
CA VAL A 46 -15.35 -3.89 36.30
C VAL A 46 -15.14 -3.17 34.96
N ALA A 47 -16.27 -2.90 34.25
CA ALA A 47 -16.21 -2.18 32.97
C ALA A 47 -15.87 -0.70 33.17
N ALA A 48 -15.06 -0.16 32.26
CA ALA A 48 -14.69 1.23 32.18
C ALA A 48 -14.96 1.83 30.80
N TYR A 49 -15.50 3.03 30.77
CA TYR A 49 -15.85 3.75 29.55
C TYR A 49 -15.24 5.16 29.58
N SER A 50 -14.31 5.45 28.70
CA SER A 50 -13.69 6.78 28.64
C SER A 50 -14.45 7.82 27.81
N ASN A 51 -15.64 7.48 27.31
CA ASN A 51 -16.59 8.40 26.67
C ASN A 51 -17.74 8.87 27.59
N LYS A 52 -17.74 8.47 28.86
CA LYS A 52 -18.72 8.91 29.86
C LYS A 52 -18.27 10.21 30.54
N ASP A 53 -19.17 10.82 31.33
CA ASP A 53 -18.95 12.05 32.05
C ASP A 53 -18.14 11.89 33.36
N SER A 54 -17.89 13.00 34.04
CA SER A 54 -17.14 13.00 35.29
C SER A 54 -17.89 12.36 36.47
N VAL A 55 -19.22 12.30 36.44
CA VAL A 55 -20.03 11.64 37.47
C VAL A 55 -19.76 10.14 37.42
N TYR A 56 -19.82 9.54 36.23
CA TYR A 56 -19.45 8.16 36.02
C TYR A 56 -18.02 7.88 36.44
N GLU A 57 -17.09 8.75 36.03
CA GLU A 57 -15.66 8.58 36.34
C GLU A 57 -15.38 8.59 37.84
N ASN A 58 -16.05 9.50 38.59
CA ASN A 58 -15.92 9.59 40.04
C ASN A 58 -16.56 8.35 40.72
N HIS A 59 -17.73 7.91 40.24
CA HIS A 59 -18.38 6.69 40.76
C HIS A 59 -17.50 5.43 40.58
N LEU A 60 -16.87 5.31 39.42
CA LEU A 60 -15.91 4.22 39.18
C LEU A 60 -14.71 4.32 40.12
N GLY A 61 -14.16 5.52 40.34
CA GLY A 61 -13.07 5.77 41.28
C GLY A 61 -13.45 5.34 42.72
N THR A 62 -14.63 5.75 43.17
CA THR A 62 -15.17 5.34 44.49
C THR A 62 -15.34 3.82 44.60
N THR A 63 -15.77 3.16 43.53
CA THR A 63 -15.90 1.71 43.48
C THR A 63 -14.53 1.03 43.61
N ILE A 64 -13.52 1.53 42.92
CA ILE A 64 -12.13 1.03 43.00
C ILE A 64 -11.58 1.13 44.44
N GLU A 65 -11.74 2.31 45.06
CA GLU A 65 -11.22 2.57 46.37
C GLU A 65 -11.97 1.79 47.48
N LYS A 66 -13.32 1.79 47.42
CA LYS A 66 -14.18 1.17 48.45
C LYS A 66 -14.08 -0.35 48.44
N TYR A 67 -14.02 -1.00 47.28
CA TYR A 67 -14.05 -2.46 47.18
C TYR A 67 -12.70 -3.07 46.80
N HIS A 68 -11.65 -2.25 46.67
CA HIS A 68 -10.30 -2.70 46.34
C HIS A 68 -10.26 -3.66 45.13
N ILE A 69 -11.03 -3.34 44.07
CA ILE A 69 -11.19 -4.22 42.91
C ILE A 69 -9.86 -4.54 42.22
N GLY A 70 -9.76 -5.75 41.67
CA GLY A 70 -8.53 -6.29 41.09
C GLY A 70 -8.16 -5.67 39.73
N GLY A 71 -9.15 -5.20 38.94
CA GLY A 71 -8.91 -4.64 37.65
C GLY A 71 -10.09 -3.93 37.01
N ILE A 72 -9.83 -3.29 35.88
CA ILE A 72 -10.84 -2.67 35.03
C ILE A 72 -10.65 -3.09 33.56
N ILE A 73 -11.75 -3.20 32.81
CA ILE A 73 -11.73 -3.50 31.38
C ILE A 73 -12.34 -2.32 30.60
N PHE A 74 -11.58 -1.75 29.68
CA PHE A 74 -12.04 -0.64 28.85
C PHE A 74 -12.78 -1.11 27.60
N PHE A 75 -13.93 -0.49 27.31
CA PHE A 75 -14.78 -0.84 26.15
C PHE A 75 -14.85 0.24 25.07
N GLN A 76 -15.01 1.52 25.44
CA GLN A 76 -15.25 2.62 24.48
C GLN A 76 -14.61 3.91 24.96
N GLY A 77 -14.26 4.79 23.99
CA GLY A 77 -13.80 6.15 24.26
C GLY A 77 -12.68 6.63 23.35
N SER A 78 -11.79 7.44 23.91
CA SER A 78 -10.66 8.00 23.19
C SER A 78 -9.32 7.65 23.86
N PRO A 79 -8.21 7.57 23.10
CA PRO A 79 -6.92 7.20 23.65
C PRO A 79 -6.47 8.08 24.82
N LEU A 80 -6.55 9.40 24.64
CA LEU A 80 -6.11 10.34 25.65
C LEU A 80 -6.91 10.23 26.98
N ARG A 81 -8.25 10.16 26.87
CA ARG A 81 -9.07 10.03 28.09
C ARG A 81 -8.86 8.72 28.79
N GLN A 82 -8.76 7.61 28.06
CA GLN A 82 -8.44 6.31 28.67
C GLN A 82 -7.09 6.36 29.39
N ALA A 83 -6.03 6.90 28.77
CA ALA A 83 -4.72 7.01 29.38
C ALA A 83 -4.75 7.85 30.68
N LEU A 84 -5.47 8.97 30.69
CA LEU A 84 -5.66 9.82 31.87
C LEU A 84 -6.42 9.09 32.96
N MET A 85 -7.51 8.38 32.64
CA MET A 85 -8.28 7.54 33.59
C MET A 85 -7.42 6.41 34.14
N THR A 86 -6.66 5.71 33.31
CA THR A 86 -5.72 4.69 33.74
C THR A 86 -4.73 5.26 34.76
N ASN A 87 -4.10 6.39 34.44
CA ASN A 87 -3.16 7.05 35.35
C ASN A 87 -3.81 7.52 36.66
N LYS A 88 -5.05 7.99 36.61
CA LYS A 88 -5.81 8.41 37.81
C LYS A 88 -6.08 7.21 38.72
N TYR A 89 -6.66 6.13 38.16
CA TYR A 89 -7.07 4.98 38.96
C TYR A 89 -5.89 4.14 39.47
N GLN A 90 -4.80 4.04 38.71
CA GLN A 90 -3.59 3.41 39.21
C GLN A 90 -2.97 4.14 40.41
N ARG A 91 -3.10 5.45 40.51
CA ARG A 91 -2.62 6.22 41.66
C ARG A 91 -3.52 6.08 42.88
N SER A 92 -4.85 5.93 42.69
CA SER A 92 -5.79 5.80 43.81
C SER A 92 -5.95 4.36 44.34
N ALA A 93 -5.59 3.37 43.54
CA ALA A 93 -5.69 1.97 43.90
C ALA A 93 -4.59 1.56 44.93
N LYS A 94 -4.99 0.94 46.03
CA LYS A 94 -4.06 0.41 47.05
C LYS A 94 -3.12 -0.65 46.48
N ILE A 95 -3.66 -1.54 45.65
CA ILE A 95 -2.92 -2.55 44.88
C ILE A 95 -3.10 -2.24 43.40
N PRO A 96 -2.02 -2.19 42.58
CA PRO A 96 -2.12 -1.83 41.18
C PRO A 96 -3.17 -2.66 40.43
N LEU A 97 -3.99 -1.96 39.60
CA LEU A 97 -5.08 -2.56 38.84
C LEU A 97 -4.56 -3.33 37.64
N ILE A 98 -5.16 -4.44 37.32
CA ILE A 98 -5.07 -5.04 36.00
C ILE A 98 -5.93 -4.21 35.04
N ILE A 99 -5.33 -3.68 33.98
CA ILE A 99 -6.05 -2.97 32.92
C ILE A 99 -6.23 -3.92 31.76
N GLY A 100 -7.48 -4.24 31.44
CA GLY A 100 -7.84 -5.17 30.36
C GLY A 100 -8.55 -4.49 29.19
N MET A 101 -8.55 -5.14 28.05
CA MET A 101 -9.33 -4.76 26.87
C MET A 101 -9.57 -5.96 25.96
N ASP A 102 -10.73 -5.98 25.28
CA ASP A 102 -10.93 -6.81 24.09
C ASP A 102 -10.29 -6.11 22.89
N ALA A 103 -9.02 -6.29 22.66
CA ALA A 103 -8.31 -5.73 21.53
C ALA A 103 -7.99 -6.80 20.47
N GLU A 104 -9.01 -7.58 20.06
CA GLU A 104 -8.87 -8.67 19.10
C GLU A 104 -8.28 -8.18 17.76
N ASN A 105 -8.70 -6.99 17.31
CA ASN A 105 -8.23 -6.32 16.11
C ASN A 105 -7.35 -5.11 16.44
N GLY A 106 -6.71 -5.11 17.61
CA GLY A 106 -5.98 -3.96 18.14
C GLY A 106 -6.86 -2.99 18.92
N VAL A 107 -6.23 -2.02 19.55
CA VAL A 107 -6.88 -1.01 20.40
C VAL A 107 -7.93 -0.20 19.63
N GLY A 108 -7.69 0.03 18.33
CA GLY A 108 -8.59 0.77 17.45
C GLY A 108 -9.97 0.14 17.29
N TRP A 109 -10.15 -1.13 17.57
CA TRP A 109 -11.47 -1.76 17.58
C TRP A 109 -12.39 -1.16 18.64
N ARG A 110 -11.85 -0.83 19.80
CA ARG A 110 -12.59 -0.26 20.95
C ARG A 110 -12.45 1.25 21.06
N ILE A 111 -11.28 1.80 20.79
CA ILE A 111 -10.90 3.19 21.09
C ILE A 111 -10.53 3.94 19.80
N LYS A 112 -11.37 4.91 19.40
CA LYS A 112 -11.12 5.71 18.18
C LYS A 112 -10.47 7.08 18.59
N PRO A 113 -9.53 7.62 17.78
CA PRO A 113 -9.08 7.19 16.45
C PRO A 113 -7.76 6.37 16.47
N ALA A 114 -7.65 5.32 17.26
CA ALA A 114 -6.50 4.42 17.14
C ALA A 114 -6.64 3.55 15.87
N MET A 115 -5.50 3.06 15.36
CA MET A 115 -5.49 2.18 14.20
C MET A 115 -6.05 0.80 14.57
N GLU A 116 -6.90 0.27 13.69
CA GLU A 116 -7.50 -1.04 13.78
C GLU A 116 -6.85 -1.98 12.75
N PHE A 117 -6.57 -3.21 13.16
CA PHE A 117 -6.13 -4.30 12.29
C PHE A 117 -7.34 -5.10 11.77
N PRO A 118 -7.18 -5.93 10.72
CA PRO A 118 -8.30 -6.69 10.17
C PRO A 118 -8.80 -7.77 11.14
N ASN A 119 -10.04 -8.25 10.87
CA ASN A 119 -10.64 -9.34 11.61
C ASN A 119 -9.91 -10.68 11.37
N GLN A 120 -10.15 -11.66 12.25
CA GLN A 120 -9.45 -12.94 12.25
C GLN A 120 -9.75 -13.79 11.01
N THR A 121 -10.94 -13.70 10.39
CA THR A 121 -11.22 -14.42 9.14
C THR A 121 -10.31 -13.96 8.01
N LEU A 122 -10.05 -12.66 7.89
CA LEU A 122 -9.05 -12.16 6.94
C LEU A 122 -7.65 -12.72 7.28
N LEU A 123 -7.27 -12.71 8.55
CA LEU A 123 -5.99 -13.26 9.00
C LEU A 123 -5.90 -14.77 8.74
N GLY A 124 -7.02 -15.48 8.82
CA GLY A 124 -7.15 -16.90 8.49
C GLY A 124 -6.80 -17.23 7.04
N ALA A 125 -6.94 -16.27 6.13
CA ALA A 125 -6.56 -16.44 4.71
C ALA A 125 -5.04 -16.37 4.47
N ILE A 126 -4.27 -15.85 5.42
CA ILE A 126 -2.81 -15.64 5.30
C ILE A 126 -2.07 -16.96 5.54
N ARG A 127 -1.13 -17.29 4.66
CA ARG A 127 -0.30 -18.50 4.78
C ARG A 127 0.91 -18.31 5.68
N ASP A 128 1.49 -17.11 5.67
CA ASP A 128 2.66 -16.78 6.49
C ASP A 128 2.24 -16.50 7.93
N THR A 129 2.44 -17.48 8.79
CA THR A 129 2.08 -17.37 10.21
C THR A 129 3.01 -16.42 10.98
N ASN A 130 4.21 -16.12 10.48
CA ASN A 130 5.07 -15.09 11.07
C ASN A 130 4.44 -13.70 10.96
N LEU A 131 3.65 -13.45 9.91
CA LEU A 131 2.88 -12.21 9.80
C LEU A 131 1.84 -12.09 10.94
N ILE A 132 1.24 -13.20 11.37
CA ILE A 132 0.31 -13.22 12.50
C ILE A 132 1.04 -12.93 13.82
N TYR A 133 2.26 -13.45 14.00
CA TYR A 133 3.12 -13.10 15.15
C TYR A 133 3.43 -11.60 15.18
N ARG A 134 3.89 -11.03 14.05
CA ARG A 134 4.20 -9.60 13.94
C ARG A 134 2.98 -8.73 14.21
N LEU A 135 1.80 -9.17 13.79
CA LEU A 135 0.52 -8.50 14.05
C LEU A 135 0.17 -8.55 15.54
N GLY A 136 0.29 -9.72 16.19
CA GLY A 136 0.13 -9.86 17.63
C GLY A 136 1.09 -8.96 18.43
N ALA A 137 2.35 -8.85 17.98
CA ALA A 137 3.33 -7.95 18.58
C ALA A 137 2.94 -6.47 18.40
N ALA A 138 2.47 -6.08 17.22
CA ALA A 138 2.02 -4.71 16.97
C ALA A 138 0.79 -4.34 17.81
N ILE A 139 -0.16 -5.26 17.99
CA ILE A 139 -1.30 -5.09 18.91
C ILE A 139 -0.80 -4.98 20.36
N GLY A 140 0.15 -5.81 20.76
CA GLY A 140 0.81 -5.74 22.07
C GLY A 140 1.46 -4.37 22.31
N GLN A 141 2.16 -3.81 21.32
CA GLN A 141 2.71 -2.45 21.39
C GLN A 141 1.63 -1.39 21.59
N GLN A 142 0.48 -1.51 20.89
CA GLN A 142 -0.66 -0.60 21.12
C GLN A 142 -1.20 -0.76 22.55
N CYS A 143 -1.36 -1.99 23.03
CA CYS A 143 -1.79 -2.24 24.41
C CYS A 143 -0.83 -1.60 25.42
N ARG A 144 0.46 -1.81 25.30
CA ARG A 144 1.47 -1.19 26.17
C ARG A 144 1.46 0.33 26.11
N ALA A 145 1.32 0.91 24.91
CA ALA A 145 1.21 2.35 24.76
C ALA A 145 0.01 2.95 25.50
N MET A 146 -1.04 2.16 25.74
CA MET A 146 -2.27 2.55 26.45
C MET A 146 -2.31 2.10 27.92
N GLY A 147 -1.24 1.47 28.44
CA GLY A 147 -1.20 0.91 29.80
C GLY A 147 -2.11 -0.30 29.99
N ILE A 148 -2.41 -1.03 28.90
CA ILE A 148 -3.21 -2.26 28.94
C ILE A 148 -2.27 -3.44 29.23
N HIS A 149 -2.60 -4.20 30.27
CA HIS A 149 -1.84 -5.35 30.75
C HIS A 149 -2.37 -6.66 30.19
N VAL A 150 -3.69 -6.77 29.98
CA VAL A 150 -4.39 -7.97 29.53
C VAL A 150 -5.16 -7.68 28.24
N ASN A 151 -4.90 -8.45 27.19
CA ASN A 151 -5.74 -8.49 26.01
C ASN A 151 -6.58 -9.78 26.01
N PHE A 152 -7.92 -9.65 26.03
CA PHE A 152 -8.83 -10.79 25.91
C PHE A 152 -8.86 -11.29 24.46
N ALA A 153 -7.74 -11.85 24.03
CA ALA A 153 -7.43 -12.44 22.74
C ALA A 153 -6.24 -13.41 22.89
N PRO A 154 -6.10 -14.42 22.03
CA PRO A 154 -6.81 -14.68 20.78
C PRO A 154 -8.17 -15.38 20.95
N VAL A 155 -9.03 -15.23 19.91
CA VAL A 155 -10.23 -16.04 19.77
C VAL A 155 -9.84 -17.41 19.21
N ALA A 156 -9.96 -18.44 20.05
CA ALA A 156 -9.58 -19.81 19.72
C ALA A 156 -10.75 -20.67 19.19
N ASP A 157 -11.94 -20.06 19.05
CA ASP A 157 -13.14 -20.72 18.54
C ASP A 157 -12.98 -21.11 17.07
N ILE A 158 -13.41 -22.33 16.72
CA ILE A 158 -13.40 -22.88 15.36
C ILE A 158 -14.75 -22.64 14.73
N ASN A 159 -14.83 -21.82 13.69
CA ASN A 159 -16.10 -21.40 13.06
C ASN A 159 -16.61 -22.44 12.07
N VAL A 160 -17.16 -23.54 12.54
CA VAL A 160 -17.74 -24.59 11.68
C VAL A 160 -19.19 -24.31 11.28
N ASN A 161 -19.84 -23.34 11.91
CA ASN A 161 -21.23 -22.98 11.65
C ASN A 161 -21.32 -21.60 10.96
N PRO A 162 -21.65 -21.53 9.65
CA PRO A 162 -21.81 -20.25 8.95
C PRO A 162 -22.88 -19.33 9.55
N LYS A 163 -23.86 -19.91 10.28
CA LYS A 163 -24.96 -19.17 10.90
C LYS A 163 -24.62 -18.60 12.28
N ASN A 164 -23.40 -18.87 12.79
CA ASN A 164 -22.98 -18.38 14.11
C ASN A 164 -23.04 -16.84 14.17
N PRO A 165 -23.88 -16.26 15.07
CA PRO A 165 -24.08 -14.81 15.10
C PRO A 165 -22.98 -14.08 15.90
N VAL A 166 -22.18 -14.80 16.71
CA VAL A 166 -21.23 -14.23 17.67
C VAL A 166 -19.80 -14.36 17.20
N ILE A 167 -19.40 -15.52 16.74
CA ILE A 167 -18.01 -15.81 16.35
C ILE A 167 -17.74 -15.36 14.93
N GLY A 168 -18.35 -15.99 13.91
CA GLY A 168 -18.26 -15.55 12.53
C GLY A 168 -16.88 -15.07 12.10
N ILE A 169 -16.77 -13.78 11.78
CA ILE A 169 -15.51 -13.15 11.33
C ILE A 169 -14.45 -12.99 12.44
N ARG A 170 -14.75 -13.28 13.70
CA ARG A 170 -13.81 -13.27 14.82
C ARG A 170 -12.96 -14.53 14.89
N SER A 171 -13.31 -15.62 14.18
CA SER A 171 -12.50 -16.84 14.10
C SER A 171 -11.50 -16.78 12.94
N PHE A 172 -10.36 -17.45 13.13
CA PHE A 172 -9.35 -17.65 12.08
C PHE A 172 -9.78 -18.67 11.02
N GLY A 173 -10.88 -19.41 11.20
CA GLY A 173 -11.41 -20.35 10.22
C GLY A 173 -12.13 -21.55 10.81
N GLU A 174 -12.33 -22.56 9.97
CA GLU A 174 -13.07 -23.80 10.32
C GLU A 174 -12.18 -25.03 10.57
N LYS A 175 -10.87 -24.93 10.20
CA LYS A 175 -9.91 -26.04 10.41
C LYS A 175 -9.17 -25.85 11.73
N LYS A 176 -9.29 -26.83 12.65
CA LYS A 176 -8.71 -26.76 14.00
C LYS A 176 -7.20 -26.51 14.01
N GLU A 177 -6.44 -27.15 13.09
CA GLU A 177 -5.00 -27.02 12.99
C GLU A 177 -4.61 -25.58 12.59
N GLU A 178 -5.33 -25.00 11.63
CA GLU A 178 -5.10 -23.63 11.14
C GLU A 178 -5.46 -22.60 12.21
N VAL A 179 -6.58 -22.79 12.91
CA VAL A 179 -6.98 -21.93 14.04
C VAL A 179 -5.93 -22.02 15.16
N GLY A 180 -5.53 -23.25 15.56
CA GLY A 180 -4.55 -23.47 16.60
C GLY A 180 -3.20 -22.80 16.29
N ASN A 181 -2.68 -23.00 15.07
CA ASN A 181 -1.41 -22.41 14.67
C ASN A 181 -1.46 -20.86 14.67
N ARG A 182 -2.54 -20.25 14.18
CA ARG A 182 -2.66 -18.79 14.14
C ARG A 182 -2.86 -18.18 15.51
N THR A 183 -3.69 -18.80 16.36
CA THR A 183 -3.87 -18.34 17.73
C THR A 183 -2.58 -18.43 18.54
N LEU A 184 -1.79 -19.48 18.32
CA LEU A 184 -0.47 -19.64 18.94
C LEU A 184 0.49 -18.51 18.53
N GLN A 185 0.58 -18.16 17.25
CA GLN A 185 1.44 -17.09 16.80
C GLN A 185 0.96 -15.70 17.27
N TYR A 186 -0.35 -15.49 17.28
CA TYR A 186 -0.96 -14.26 17.80
C TYR A 186 -0.64 -14.08 19.29
N MET A 187 -0.82 -15.13 20.10
CA MET A 187 -0.47 -15.17 21.52
C MET A 187 1.02 -14.84 21.74
N ARG A 188 1.92 -15.53 21.01
CA ARG A 188 3.37 -15.29 21.12
C ARG A 188 3.74 -13.84 20.76
N GLY A 189 3.06 -13.24 19.79
CA GLY A 189 3.22 -11.84 19.45
C GLY A 189 2.83 -10.92 20.61
N LEU A 190 1.69 -11.13 21.25
CA LEU A 190 1.26 -10.36 22.43
C LEU A 190 2.25 -10.50 23.59
N GLN A 191 2.64 -11.74 23.90
CA GLN A 191 3.55 -12.03 25.00
C GLN A 191 4.96 -11.48 24.77
N SER A 192 5.41 -11.37 23.50
CA SER A 192 6.69 -10.71 23.17
C SER A 192 6.73 -9.23 23.59
N GLN A 193 5.55 -8.64 23.82
CA GLN A 193 5.38 -7.27 24.31
C GLN A 193 4.94 -7.26 25.78
N HIS A 194 5.07 -8.37 26.50
CA HIS A 194 4.66 -8.54 27.90
C HIS A 194 3.19 -8.20 28.14
N VAL A 195 2.30 -8.47 27.21
CA VAL A 195 0.85 -8.37 27.36
C VAL A 195 0.30 -9.76 27.62
N MET A 196 -0.46 -9.92 28.70
CA MET A 196 -1.15 -11.17 29.02
C MET A 196 -2.17 -11.48 27.94
N ALA A 197 -2.00 -12.61 27.26
CA ALA A 197 -2.97 -13.14 26.31
C ALA A 197 -4.00 -14.01 27.04
N VAL A 198 -5.27 -13.92 26.64
CA VAL A 198 -6.37 -14.71 27.22
C VAL A 198 -7.12 -15.42 26.10
N ALA A 199 -7.00 -16.75 26.02
CA ALA A 199 -7.72 -17.55 25.03
C ALA A 199 -9.22 -17.55 25.29
N LYS A 200 -10.05 -17.45 24.24
CA LYS A 200 -11.52 -17.45 24.40
C LYS A 200 -12.22 -18.08 23.19
N HIS A 201 -13.40 -18.62 23.38
CA HIS A 201 -14.24 -18.74 24.59
C HIS A 201 -14.33 -20.21 24.97
N PHE A 202 -13.63 -20.63 26.04
CA PHE A 202 -13.56 -22.03 26.46
C PHE A 202 -14.95 -22.54 26.91
N PRO A 203 -15.39 -23.77 26.55
CA PRO A 203 -14.67 -24.81 25.80
C PRO A 203 -14.83 -24.76 24.25
N GLY A 204 -15.29 -23.69 23.67
CA GLY A 204 -15.45 -23.49 22.24
C GLY A 204 -16.85 -23.02 21.86
N HIS A 205 -16.96 -21.83 21.29
CA HIS A 205 -18.24 -21.16 20.94
C HIS A 205 -18.52 -21.17 19.42
N GLY A 206 -17.67 -21.85 18.64
CA GLY A 206 -17.68 -21.75 17.18
C GLY A 206 -18.85 -22.42 16.47
N ASP A 207 -19.57 -23.38 17.13
CA ASP A 207 -20.71 -24.09 16.56
C ASP A 207 -22.01 -23.81 17.34
N THR A 208 -22.35 -22.54 17.47
CA THR A 208 -23.62 -22.10 18.07
C THR A 208 -24.44 -21.30 17.08
N ASP A 209 -25.76 -21.33 17.20
CA ASP A 209 -26.72 -20.57 16.38
C ASP A 209 -27.50 -19.52 17.17
N VAL A 210 -27.22 -19.37 18.46
CA VAL A 210 -27.85 -18.43 19.39
C VAL A 210 -26.83 -17.46 19.96
N ASP A 211 -27.21 -16.20 20.09
CA ASP A 211 -26.38 -15.16 20.70
C ASP A 211 -26.38 -15.30 22.23
N SER A 212 -25.21 -15.52 22.83
CA SER A 212 -25.00 -15.66 24.28
C SER A 212 -25.37 -14.41 25.09
N HIS A 213 -25.44 -13.24 24.45
CA HIS A 213 -25.96 -12.02 25.09
C HIS A 213 -27.48 -12.06 25.30
N LEU A 214 -28.21 -12.88 24.54
CA LEU A 214 -29.68 -12.95 24.57
C LEU A 214 -30.21 -14.20 25.28
N ALA A 215 -29.52 -15.34 25.14
CA ALA A 215 -29.91 -16.62 25.73
C ALA A 215 -28.70 -17.52 25.95
N LEU A 216 -28.85 -18.65 26.63
CA LEU A 216 -27.79 -19.63 26.83
C LEU A 216 -27.64 -20.54 25.59
N PRO A 217 -26.54 -20.41 24.80
CA PRO A 217 -26.32 -21.25 23.63
C PRO A 217 -26.03 -22.70 24.02
N LEU A 218 -26.46 -23.65 23.18
CA LEU A 218 -26.33 -25.08 23.43
C LEU A 218 -25.32 -25.72 22.46
N ILE A 219 -24.32 -26.41 22.98
CA ILE A 219 -23.38 -27.25 22.22
C ILE A 219 -23.87 -28.71 22.31
N ARG A 220 -24.35 -29.22 21.18
CA ARG A 220 -24.98 -30.58 21.09
C ARG A 220 -23.99 -31.70 20.80
N HIS A 221 -22.72 -31.42 20.72
CA HIS A 221 -21.70 -32.39 20.35
C HIS A 221 -21.37 -33.37 21.50
N SER A 222 -20.93 -34.56 21.12
CA SER A 222 -20.36 -35.52 22.09
C SER A 222 -19.07 -35.00 22.69
N ALA A 223 -18.75 -35.47 23.91
CA ALA A 223 -17.49 -35.14 24.57
C ALA A 223 -16.27 -35.48 23.71
N ALA A 224 -16.28 -36.60 22.97
CA ALA A 224 -15.21 -36.99 22.03
C ALA A 224 -15.04 -35.98 20.87
N ARG A 225 -16.14 -35.44 20.33
CA ARG A 225 -16.08 -34.41 19.26
C ARG A 225 -15.51 -33.09 19.80
N ILE A 226 -15.99 -32.61 20.94
CA ILE A 226 -15.48 -31.41 21.61
C ILE A 226 -13.98 -31.58 21.93
N ASP A 227 -13.61 -32.73 22.45
CA ASP A 227 -12.22 -33.05 22.83
C ASP A 227 -11.27 -33.01 21.61
N THR A 228 -11.72 -33.52 20.47
CA THR A 228 -10.90 -33.62 19.25
C THR A 228 -10.89 -32.38 18.37
N VAL A 229 -11.89 -31.53 18.47
CA VAL A 229 -12.02 -30.34 17.60
C VAL A 229 -12.02 -29.05 18.42
N GLU A 230 -13.05 -28.78 19.21
CA GLU A 230 -13.21 -27.50 19.90
C GLU A 230 -12.06 -27.21 20.87
N LEU A 231 -11.61 -28.23 21.61
CA LEU A 231 -10.51 -28.11 22.59
C LEU A 231 -9.11 -28.14 21.95
N TYR A 232 -8.98 -28.48 20.67
CA TYR A 232 -7.68 -28.59 20.01
C TYR A 232 -6.84 -27.30 20.07
N PRO A 233 -7.34 -26.12 19.69
CA PRO A 233 -6.57 -24.87 19.81
C PRO A 233 -6.23 -24.52 21.27
N PHE A 234 -7.14 -24.78 22.19
CA PHE A 234 -6.90 -24.50 23.62
C PHE A 234 -5.77 -25.35 24.19
N ARG A 235 -5.70 -26.66 23.83
CA ARG A 235 -4.58 -27.51 24.23
C ARG A 235 -3.25 -26.97 23.73
N GLN A 236 -3.16 -26.62 22.48
CA GLN A 236 -1.93 -26.04 21.93
C GLN A 236 -1.51 -24.77 22.68
N LEU A 237 -2.47 -23.92 23.06
CA LEU A 237 -2.20 -22.69 23.78
C LEU A 237 -1.77 -22.97 25.23
N PHE A 238 -2.38 -23.97 25.89
CA PHE A 238 -2.03 -24.39 27.26
C PHE A 238 -0.62 -24.98 27.29
N GLU A 239 -0.31 -25.90 26.39
CA GLU A 239 1.04 -26.46 26.22
C GLU A 239 2.10 -25.38 25.90
N ALA A 240 1.70 -24.29 25.23
CA ALA A 240 2.58 -23.17 24.93
C ALA A 240 2.65 -22.10 26.03
N GLY A 241 1.99 -22.33 27.19
CA GLY A 241 2.06 -21.46 28.37
C GLY A 241 1.23 -20.18 28.24
N ILE A 242 0.01 -20.24 27.69
CA ILE A 242 -0.89 -19.09 27.72
C ILE A 242 -1.29 -18.76 29.17
N PRO A 243 -1.15 -17.51 29.63
CA PRO A 243 -1.36 -17.16 31.02
C PRO A 243 -2.83 -17.01 31.44
N GLY A 244 -3.77 -16.96 30.49
CA GLY A 244 -5.19 -16.78 30.82
C GLY A 244 -6.14 -17.47 29.84
N VAL A 245 -7.32 -17.81 30.35
CA VAL A 245 -8.45 -18.34 29.57
C VAL A 245 -9.75 -17.72 30.04
N MET A 246 -10.65 -17.40 29.05
CA MET A 246 -12.00 -16.90 29.33
C MET A 246 -13.01 -18.03 29.13
N ILE A 247 -13.85 -18.25 30.15
CA ILE A 247 -14.87 -19.28 30.15
C ILE A 247 -16.18 -18.74 29.66
N ALA A 248 -16.70 -19.34 28.60
CA ALA A 248 -17.94 -18.92 27.95
C ALA A 248 -19.19 -19.25 28.77
N HIS A 249 -20.29 -18.52 28.52
CA HIS A 249 -21.63 -18.88 28.99
C HIS A 249 -22.30 -19.81 27.97
N LEU A 250 -21.94 -21.11 28.01
CA LEU A 250 -22.43 -22.14 27.09
C LEU A 250 -23.02 -23.32 27.89
N ASN A 251 -24.11 -23.89 27.42
CA ASN A 251 -24.62 -25.15 27.90
C ASN A 251 -23.95 -26.30 27.13
N VAL A 252 -23.25 -27.19 27.83
CA VAL A 252 -22.48 -28.29 27.22
C VAL A 252 -22.88 -29.63 27.90
N PRO A 253 -24.04 -30.21 27.53
CA PRO A 253 -24.62 -31.38 28.22
C PRO A 253 -23.70 -32.62 28.25
N SER A 254 -22.78 -32.72 27.28
CA SER A 254 -21.84 -33.84 27.22
C SER A 254 -20.79 -33.82 28.34
N TYR A 255 -20.60 -32.69 29.01
CA TYR A 255 -19.74 -32.55 30.19
C TYR A 255 -20.54 -32.27 31.47
N ASP A 256 -21.65 -31.54 31.39
CA ASP A 256 -22.49 -31.20 32.52
C ASP A 256 -23.98 -31.25 32.13
N THR A 257 -24.67 -32.24 32.69
CA THR A 257 -26.10 -32.50 32.38
C THR A 257 -27.07 -31.59 33.13
N THR A 258 -26.57 -30.71 34.02
CA THR A 258 -27.42 -29.85 34.89
C THR A 258 -27.98 -28.63 34.18
N ASN A 259 -27.65 -28.43 32.87
CA ASN A 259 -28.10 -27.31 32.04
C ASN A 259 -27.65 -25.92 32.57
N ILE A 260 -26.54 -25.85 33.29
CA ILE A 260 -25.93 -24.58 33.72
C ILE A 260 -24.87 -24.10 32.73
N PRO A 261 -24.58 -22.78 32.69
CA PRO A 261 -23.49 -22.26 31.88
C PRO A 261 -22.14 -22.88 32.27
N ALA A 262 -21.27 -23.11 31.28
CA ALA A 262 -19.92 -23.65 31.50
C ALA A 262 -19.13 -22.81 32.52
N SER A 263 -19.33 -21.49 32.53
CA SER A 263 -18.73 -20.55 33.50
C SER A 263 -19.17 -20.81 34.96
N LEU A 264 -20.23 -21.57 35.18
CA LEU A 264 -20.73 -21.95 36.52
C LEU A 264 -20.56 -23.44 36.81
N SER A 265 -20.03 -24.21 35.84
CA SER A 265 -19.91 -25.67 35.95
C SER A 265 -18.56 -26.10 36.53
N LYS A 266 -18.58 -26.76 37.68
CA LYS A 266 -17.41 -27.37 38.29
C LYS A 266 -16.83 -28.49 37.40
N GLN A 267 -17.68 -29.26 36.73
CA GLN A 267 -17.27 -30.32 35.80
C GLN A 267 -16.43 -29.75 34.64
N ILE A 268 -16.78 -28.57 34.15
CA ILE A 268 -16.06 -27.95 33.03
C ILE A 268 -14.80 -27.22 33.50
N ILE A 269 -14.87 -26.45 34.60
CA ILE A 269 -13.72 -25.64 35.02
C ILE A 269 -12.75 -26.47 35.87
N THR A 270 -13.24 -27.13 36.95
CA THR A 270 -12.36 -27.88 37.83
C THR A 270 -11.94 -29.21 37.22
N ASP A 271 -12.91 -30.03 36.72
CA ASP A 271 -12.57 -31.39 36.32
C ASP A 271 -12.02 -31.46 34.89
N LEU A 272 -12.60 -30.74 33.89
CA LEU A 272 -12.07 -30.74 32.53
C LEU A 272 -10.85 -29.80 32.41
N LEU A 273 -10.98 -28.50 32.69
CA LEU A 273 -9.92 -27.52 32.43
C LEU A 273 -8.73 -27.70 33.36
N ARG A 274 -8.97 -27.71 34.68
CA ARG A 274 -7.86 -27.78 35.65
C ARG A 274 -7.23 -29.17 35.75
N LYS A 275 -8.06 -30.22 35.96
CA LYS A 275 -7.53 -31.57 36.21
C LYS A 275 -7.17 -32.31 34.94
N LYS A 276 -8.05 -32.33 33.90
CA LYS A 276 -7.82 -33.12 32.68
C LYS A 276 -6.90 -32.41 31.69
N LEU A 277 -7.04 -31.09 31.52
CA LEU A 277 -6.22 -30.29 30.59
C LEU A 277 -5.03 -29.61 31.27
N HIS A 278 -4.86 -29.75 32.59
CA HIS A 278 -3.74 -29.22 33.37
C HIS A 278 -3.47 -27.72 33.15
N PHE A 279 -4.53 -26.91 33.05
CA PHE A 279 -4.39 -25.46 32.89
C PHE A 279 -4.26 -24.78 34.27
N ASP A 280 -3.12 -24.16 34.55
CA ASP A 280 -2.81 -23.51 35.84
C ASP A 280 -2.90 -21.98 35.81
N GLY A 281 -3.03 -21.35 34.63
CA GLY A 281 -3.17 -19.90 34.45
C GLY A 281 -4.49 -19.33 34.99
N LEU A 282 -4.72 -18.02 34.82
CA LEU A 282 -5.94 -17.36 35.28
C LEU A 282 -7.18 -17.76 34.48
N CYS A 283 -8.26 -18.13 35.19
CA CYS A 283 -9.60 -18.29 34.59
C CYS A 283 -10.44 -17.06 34.82
N PHE A 284 -10.79 -16.41 33.72
CA PHE A 284 -11.74 -15.30 33.67
C PHE A 284 -13.12 -15.84 33.30
N THR A 285 -14.18 -15.35 33.93
CA THR A 285 -15.53 -15.54 33.35
C THR A 285 -15.68 -14.68 32.12
N ASP A 286 -16.56 -15.04 31.18
CA ASP A 286 -17.17 -14.05 30.30
C ASP A 286 -18.00 -13.05 31.13
N ALA A 287 -18.54 -11.98 30.50
CA ALA A 287 -19.19 -10.90 31.24
C ALA A 287 -20.40 -11.38 32.05
N MET A 288 -20.33 -11.28 33.39
CA MET A 288 -21.31 -11.82 34.33
C MET A 288 -22.68 -11.11 34.30
N ASN A 289 -22.80 -9.96 33.58
CA ASN A 289 -24.08 -9.28 33.36
C ASN A 289 -24.85 -9.79 32.14
N MET A 290 -24.37 -10.81 31.42
CA MET A 290 -25.04 -11.36 30.23
C MET A 290 -26.26 -12.20 30.62
N LYS A 291 -27.36 -12.13 29.81
CA LYS A 291 -28.61 -12.87 30.08
C LYS A 291 -28.43 -14.37 30.08
N GLY A 292 -27.43 -14.90 29.39
CA GLY A 292 -27.08 -16.31 29.37
C GLY A 292 -26.70 -16.87 30.76
N VAL A 293 -26.21 -16.02 31.67
CA VAL A 293 -25.77 -16.41 33.00
C VAL A 293 -26.69 -15.88 34.13
N THR A 294 -27.32 -14.69 33.95
CA THR A 294 -28.13 -14.05 34.99
C THR A 294 -29.56 -14.60 35.07
N LYS A 295 -30.08 -15.22 33.98
CA LYS A 295 -31.45 -15.69 33.90
C LYS A 295 -31.75 -16.70 35.00
N GLY A 296 -32.77 -16.41 35.84
CA GLY A 296 -33.20 -17.29 36.93
C GLY A 296 -32.38 -17.19 38.21
N ARG A 297 -31.46 -16.23 38.33
CA ARG A 297 -30.61 -15.96 39.48
C ARG A 297 -30.85 -14.57 40.03
N THR A 298 -30.68 -14.39 41.31
CA THR A 298 -30.63 -13.05 41.92
C THR A 298 -29.22 -12.46 41.73
N PRO A 299 -29.11 -11.12 41.66
CA PRO A 299 -27.80 -10.48 41.52
C PRO A 299 -26.77 -10.98 42.54
N GLY A 300 -25.56 -11.34 42.08
CA GLY A 300 -24.47 -11.87 42.86
C GLY A 300 -24.50 -13.39 43.14
N GLU A 301 -25.60 -14.09 42.83
CA GLU A 301 -25.63 -15.57 42.96
C GLU A 301 -24.73 -16.23 41.92
N ALA A 302 -24.81 -15.78 40.66
CA ALA A 302 -23.95 -16.27 39.59
C ALA A 302 -22.45 -16.06 39.92
N ASP A 303 -22.09 -14.98 40.62
CA ASP A 303 -20.71 -14.67 41.00
C ASP A 303 -20.18 -15.69 42.03
N VAL A 304 -21.01 -16.07 42.98
CA VAL A 304 -20.68 -17.14 43.98
C VAL A 304 -20.51 -18.47 43.26
N GLU A 305 -21.47 -18.86 42.43
CA GLU A 305 -21.42 -20.11 41.67
C GLU A 305 -20.16 -20.18 40.78
N ALA A 306 -19.81 -19.06 40.10
CA ALA A 306 -18.62 -18.98 39.27
C ALA A 306 -17.31 -19.18 40.06
N LEU A 307 -17.17 -18.56 41.22
CA LEU A 307 -16.02 -18.79 42.09
C LEU A 307 -15.96 -20.22 42.67
N ALA A 308 -17.11 -20.79 43.05
CA ALA A 308 -17.21 -22.17 43.53
C ALA A 308 -16.90 -23.19 42.42
N ALA A 309 -17.21 -22.88 41.16
CA ALA A 309 -16.88 -23.71 40.02
C ALA A 309 -15.38 -23.72 39.66
N GLY A 310 -14.60 -22.70 40.10
CA GLY A 310 -13.16 -22.66 39.90
C GLY A 310 -12.62 -21.48 39.08
N ASN A 311 -13.43 -20.47 38.68
CA ASN A 311 -12.91 -19.24 38.11
C ASN A 311 -12.10 -18.44 39.11
N ASP A 312 -11.12 -17.66 38.63
CA ASP A 312 -10.28 -16.82 39.50
C ASP A 312 -10.76 -15.35 39.46
N ILE A 313 -11.25 -14.87 38.32
CA ILE A 313 -11.69 -13.50 38.16
C ILE A 313 -13.11 -13.44 37.60
N LEU A 314 -13.94 -12.66 38.25
CA LEU A 314 -15.31 -12.30 37.82
C LEU A 314 -15.24 -11.06 36.92
N LEU A 315 -15.52 -11.21 35.63
CA LEU A 315 -15.51 -10.12 34.70
C LEU A 315 -16.89 -9.47 34.62
N PHE A 316 -16.95 -8.17 34.92
CA PHE A 316 -18.15 -7.34 34.78
C PHE A 316 -19.38 -7.88 35.55
N PRO A 317 -19.30 -8.07 36.87
CA PRO A 317 -20.48 -8.43 37.65
C PRO A 317 -21.57 -7.36 37.55
N GLU A 318 -22.84 -7.76 37.74
CA GLU A 318 -23.99 -6.80 37.64
C GLU A 318 -23.89 -5.69 38.68
N ASN A 319 -23.48 -6.00 39.92
CA ASN A 319 -23.32 -5.05 41.02
C ASN A 319 -22.25 -5.51 41.99
N VAL A 320 -21.13 -4.78 42.09
CA VAL A 320 -19.97 -5.10 42.91
C VAL A 320 -20.33 -5.24 44.39
N GLU A 321 -21.14 -4.33 44.93
CA GLU A 321 -21.53 -4.35 46.35
C GLU A 321 -22.32 -5.63 46.68
N THR A 322 -23.26 -5.99 45.83
CA THR A 322 -24.06 -7.20 45.98
C THR A 322 -23.18 -8.46 45.85
N SER A 323 -22.27 -8.48 44.90
CA SER A 323 -21.31 -9.59 44.69
C SER A 323 -20.47 -9.81 45.95
N VAL A 324 -19.85 -8.77 46.51
CA VAL A 324 -19.05 -8.87 47.73
C VAL A 324 -19.87 -9.37 48.92
N LYS A 325 -21.09 -8.82 49.10
CA LYS A 325 -22.02 -9.29 50.19
C LYS A 325 -22.38 -10.74 50.05
N LYS A 326 -22.74 -11.20 48.85
CA LYS A 326 -23.11 -12.60 48.55
C LYS A 326 -21.92 -13.56 48.73
N ILE A 327 -20.72 -13.18 48.30
CA ILE A 327 -19.50 -13.99 48.48
C ILE A 327 -19.19 -14.15 49.99
N LYS A 328 -19.25 -13.07 50.75
CA LYS A 328 -19.06 -13.13 52.23
C LYS A 328 -20.14 -14.00 52.90
N ALA A 329 -21.36 -13.94 52.44
CA ALA A 329 -22.44 -14.79 52.94
C ALA A 329 -22.23 -16.28 52.57
N ALA A 330 -21.68 -16.57 51.38
CA ALA A 330 -21.34 -17.91 50.92
C ALA A 330 -20.19 -18.51 51.73
N ILE A 331 -19.20 -17.70 52.11
CA ILE A 331 -18.11 -18.12 53.03
C ILE A 331 -18.67 -18.51 54.40
N ARG A 332 -19.52 -17.65 54.98
CA ARG A 332 -20.16 -17.98 56.26
C ARG A 332 -21.01 -19.24 56.22
N LYS A 333 -21.56 -19.61 55.02
CA LYS A 333 -22.34 -20.83 54.81
C LYS A 333 -21.51 -22.06 54.44
N GLY A 334 -20.20 -21.92 54.28
CA GLY A 334 -19.31 -23.01 53.89
C GLY A 334 -19.41 -23.40 52.38
N VAL A 335 -20.10 -22.62 51.58
CA VAL A 335 -20.13 -22.82 50.10
C VAL A 335 -18.80 -22.42 49.44
N LEU A 336 -18.16 -21.37 49.96
CA LEU A 336 -16.80 -20.96 49.67
C LEU A 336 -16.01 -21.01 50.97
N THR A 337 -14.68 -21.17 50.89
CA THR A 337 -13.80 -21.04 52.07
C THR A 337 -12.84 -19.89 51.93
N GLU A 338 -12.28 -19.37 53.02
CA GLU A 338 -11.27 -18.30 52.96
C GLU A 338 -10.02 -18.78 52.23
N GLU A 339 -9.65 -20.05 52.36
CA GLU A 339 -8.52 -20.66 51.66
C GLU A 339 -8.72 -20.65 50.16
N MET A 340 -9.95 -20.91 49.66
CA MET A 340 -10.28 -20.77 48.21
C MET A 340 -10.11 -19.33 47.73
N ILE A 341 -10.51 -18.34 48.52
CA ILE A 341 -10.33 -16.93 48.21
C ILE A 341 -8.85 -16.56 48.20
N ASP A 342 -8.09 -17.05 49.17
CA ASP A 342 -6.64 -16.81 49.27
C ASP A 342 -5.87 -17.42 48.12
N GLU A 343 -6.19 -18.64 47.70
CA GLU A 343 -5.60 -19.28 46.51
C GLU A 343 -5.85 -18.48 45.23
N LYS A 344 -7.11 -18.07 44.97
CA LYS A 344 -7.46 -17.27 43.81
C LYS A 344 -6.82 -15.89 43.86
N CYS A 345 -6.85 -15.21 45.00
CA CYS A 345 -6.21 -13.91 45.19
C CYS A 345 -4.70 -13.99 44.95
N ARG A 346 -4.03 -15.02 45.43
CA ARG A 346 -2.60 -15.29 45.20
C ARG A 346 -2.30 -15.35 43.72
N LYS A 347 -3.05 -16.12 42.90
CA LYS A 347 -2.89 -16.19 41.44
C LYS A 347 -3.06 -14.83 40.77
N VAL A 348 -4.02 -14.03 41.20
CA VAL A 348 -4.21 -12.66 40.68
C VAL A 348 -3.00 -11.78 41.03
N LEU A 349 -2.47 -11.88 42.25
CA LEU A 349 -1.29 -11.11 42.67
C LEU A 349 -0.02 -11.56 41.94
N GLU A 350 0.18 -12.83 41.68
CA GLU A 350 1.26 -13.36 40.84
C GLU A 350 1.19 -12.80 39.42
N ALA A 351 0.02 -12.82 38.82
CA ALA A 351 -0.18 -12.20 37.49
C ALA A 351 0.08 -10.68 37.51
N LYS A 352 -0.25 -9.99 38.60
CA LYS A 352 0.10 -8.57 38.76
C LYS A 352 1.62 -8.38 38.90
N ALA A 353 2.29 -9.23 39.59
CA ALA A 353 3.74 -9.19 39.74
C ALA A 353 4.45 -9.36 38.41
N GLU A 354 3.92 -10.17 37.50
CA GLU A 354 4.47 -10.44 36.17
C GLU A 354 4.10 -9.37 35.14
N PHE A 355 2.82 -9.03 35.02
CA PHE A 355 2.31 -8.23 33.90
C PHE A 355 2.04 -6.76 34.23
N VAL A 356 1.90 -6.39 35.51
CA VAL A 356 1.53 -5.03 35.95
C VAL A 356 2.70 -4.29 36.58
N LEU A 357 3.34 -4.85 37.60
CA LEU A 357 4.37 -4.17 38.39
C LEU A 357 5.58 -3.71 37.56
N PRO A 358 6.14 -4.50 36.63
CA PRO A 358 7.25 -4.05 35.81
C PRO A 358 6.94 -2.87 34.91
N TYR A 359 5.65 -2.58 34.75
CA TYR A 359 5.11 -1.56 33.83
C TYR A 359 4.21 -0.55 34.54
N ALA A 360 4.38 -0.36 35.85
CA ALA A 360 3.57 0.51 36.68
C ALA A 360 3.79 2.01 36.44
N ALA A 361 4.71 2.39 35.54
CA ALA A 361 4.91 3.77 35.15
C ALA A 361 3.63 4.36 34.51
N ALA A 362 3.36 5.63 34.79
CA ALA A 362 2.22 6.32 34.20
C ALA A 362 2.27 6.29 32.66
N VAL A 363 1.12 6.08 32.05
CA VAL A 363 0.99 6.13 30.59
C VAL A 363 1.42 7.51 30.09
N ASP A 364 2.43 7.53 29.22
CA ASP A 364 2.86 8.75 28.53
C ASP A 364 1.81 9.16 27.48
N THR A 365 1.21 10.32 27.69
CA THR A 365 0.17 10.87 26.81
C THR A 365 0.73 11.67 25.63
N ALA A 366 2.05 11.96 25.63
CA ALA A 366 2.68 12.68 24.54
C ALA A 366 2.71 11.83 23.27
N ARG A 367 2.26 12.42 22.17
CA ARG A 367 2.24 11.78 20.83
C ARG A 367 1.57 10.40 20.82
N LEU A 368 0.62 10.15 21.71
CA LEU A 368 -0.03 8.85 21.89
C LEU A 368 -0.69 8.35 20.59
N THR A 369 -1.40 9.22 19.87
CA THR A 369 -2.02 8.88 18.58
C THR A 369 -1.01 8.40 17.53
N GLU A 370 0.17 9.01 17.50
CA GLU A 370 1.24 8.60 16.58
C GLU A 370 1.81 7.23 16.94
N ARG A 371 1.97 6.96 18.25
CA ARG A 371 2.42 5.65 18.76
C ARG A 371 1.43 4.53 18.45
N LEU A 372 0.12 4.83 18.47
CA LEU A 372 -0.95 3.89 18.15
C LEU A 372 -1.13 3.65 16.63
N SER A 373 -0.51 4.47 15.78
CA SER A 373 -0.65 4.41 14.32
C SER A 373 0.69 4.68 13.63
N SER A 374 1.76 4.03 14.09
CA SER A 374 3.11 4.21 13.57
C SER A 374 3.23 3.88 12.08
N PRO A 375 4.22 4.41 11.35
CA PRO A 375 4.47 4.04 9.96
C PRO A 375 4.68 2.54 9.76
N SER A 376 5.42 1.88 10.64
CA SER A 376 5.62 0.43 10.61
C SER A 376 4.32 -0.36 10.82
N ALA A 377 3.45 0.08 11.72
CA ALA A 377 2.14 -0.53 11.91
C ALA A 377 1.23 -0.36 10.69
N LYS A 378 1.28 0.80 10.01
CA LYS A 378 0.55 1.04 8.75
C LYS A 378 1.08 0.16 7.63
N ALA A 379 2.38 -0.03 7.53
CA ALA A 379 2.99 -0.94 6.56
C ALA A 379 2.56 -2.39 6.82
N LEU A 380 2.59 -2.83 8.08
CA LEU A 380 2.12 -4.15 8.48
C LEU A 380 0.64 -4.37 8.16
N LEU A 381 -0.20 -3.36 8.39
CA LEU A 381 -1.61 -3.37 8.02
C LEU A 381 -1.79 -3.61 6.52
N GLN A 382 -1.07 -2.89 5.67
CA GLN A 382 -1.12 -3.06 4.22
C GLN A 382 -0.64 -4.45 3.79
N GLU A 383 0.47 -4.93 4.34
CA GLU A 383 1.00 -6.26 4.08
C GLU A 383 -0.02 -7.34 4.44
N THR A 384 -0.71 -7.19 5.56
CA THR A 384 -1.76 -8.11 6.02
C THR A 384 -2.90 -8.21 5.01
N TYR A 385 -3.42 -7.08 4.53
CA TYR A 385 -4.47 -7.07 3.50
C TYR A 385 -3.98 -7.67 2.17
N ALA A 386 -2.80 -7.32 1.72
CA ALA A 386 -2.24 -7.84 0.47
C ALA A 386 -2.07 -9.36 0.48
N LYS A 387 -1.56 -9.91 1.61
CA LYS A 387 -1.33 -11.35 1.78
C LYS A 387 -2.61 -12.18 1.97
N ALA A 388 -3.70 -11.53 2.38
CA ALA A 388 -4.99 -12.18 2.57
C ALA A 388 -5.80 -12.30 1.27
N ILE A 389 -5.57 -11.48 0.24
CA ILE A 389 -6.31 -11.55 -1.02
C ILE A 389 -6.29 -12.98 -1.54
N THR A 390 -7.50 -13.53 -1.75
CA THR A 390 -7.68 -14.91 -2.15
C THR A 390 -8.34 -15.01 -3.53
N LEU A 391 -7.65 -15.61 -4.48
CA LEU A 391 -8.19 -15.91 -5.81
C LEU A 391 -8.80 -17.32 -5.77
N VAL A 392 -10.12 -17.41 -5.75
CA VAL A 392 -10.86 -18.68 -5.61
C VAL A 392 -11.00 -19.40 -6.94
N LYS A 393 -11.25 -18.63 -8.02
CA LYS A 393 -11.44 -19.12 -9.39
C LYS A 393 -10.65 -18.25 -10.36
N ASN A 394 -10.11 -18.87 -11.43
CA ASN A 394 -9.37 -18.17 -12.50
C ASN A 394 -9.36 -18.99 -13.78
N ASP A 395 -10.50 -19.02 -14.48
CA ASP A 395 -10.65 -19.77 -15.71
C ASP A 395 -9.79 -19.15 -16.82
N GLY A 396 -9.16 -19.99 -17.62
CA GLY A 396 -8.29 -19.57 -18.71
C GLY A 396 -7.08 -18.73 -18.27
N LEU A 397 -6.73 -18.74 -16.98
CA LEU A 397 -5.65 -17.92 -16.42
C LEU A 397 -5.84 -16.42 -16.71
N LEU A 398 -7.10 -15.94 -16.66
CA LEU A 398 -7.44 -14.55 -16.97
C LEU A 398 -6.66 -13.56 -16.11
N LEU A 399 -6.49 -13.86 -14.80
CA LEU A 399 -5.77 -13.01 -13.88
C LEU A 399 -4.34 -13.50 -13.64
N PRO A 400 -3.36 -12.59 -13.55
CA PRO A 400 -3.49 -11.12 -13.71
C PRO A 400 -3.81 -10.75 -15.15
N LEU A 401 -4.60 -9.68 -15.35
CA LEU A 401 -4.92 -9.17 -16.69
C LEU A 401 -3.63 -8.80 -17.43
N THR A 402 -3.35 -9.49 -18.53
CA THR A 402 -2.28 -9.19 -19.48
C THR A 402 -2.86 -8.52 -20.73
N HIS A 403 -2.06 -8.20 -21.73
CA HIS A 403 -2.51 -7.67 -23.03
C HIS A 403 -3.52 -6.51 -22.90
N LEU A 404 -3.18 -5.50 -22.07
CA LEU A 404 -4.06 -4.36 -21.78
C LEU A 404 -4.49 -3.58 -23.01
N ASP A 405 -3.71 -3.65 -24.08
CA ASP A 405 -3.99 -3.02 -25.39
C ASP A 405 -5.21 -3.63 -26.12
N THR A 406 -5.63 -4.84 -25.76
CA THR A 406 -6.80 -5.53 -26.34
C THR A 406 -8.05 -5.43 -25.47
N LEU A 407 -7.90 -5.03 -24.19
CA LEU A 407 -8.99 -5.00 -23.23
C LEU A 407 -9.68 -3.61 -23.22
N ARG A 408 -11.01 -3.67 -23.25
CA ARG A 408 -11.89 -2.55 -22.96
C ARG A 408 -12.58 -2.83 -21.63
N ILE A 409 -12.07 -2.21 -20.56
CA ILE A 409 -12.40 -2.53 -19.19
C ILE A 409 -13.49 -1.60 -18.64
N ALA A 410 -14.52 -2.18 -18.01
CA ALA A 410 -15.46 -1.47 -17.17
C ALA A 410 -15.46 -2.03 -15.75
N SER A 411 -15.62 -1.18 -14.75
CA SER A 411 -15.97 -1.63 -13.40
C SER A 411 -17.45 -1.40 -13.13
N LEU A 412 -18.08 -2.38 -12.47
CA LEU A 412 -19.46 -2.30 -12.00
C LEU A 412 -19.47 -2.47 -10.49
N ASN A 413 -19.83 -1.42 -9.77
CA ASN A 413 -20.09 -1.49 -8.34
C ASN A 413 -21.56 -1.87 -8.09
N PHE A 414 -21.83 -3.06 -7.56
CA PHE A 414 -23.15 -3.49 -7.17
C PHE A 414 -23.36 -3.31 -5.67
N GLY A 415 -24.24 -2.39 -5.29
CA GLY A 415 -24.54 -2.05 -3.90
C GLY A 415 -24.50 -0.53 -3.65
N ASP A 416 -24.83 -0.14 -2.43
CA ASP A 416 -24.93 1.28 -2.03
C ASP A 416 -23.61 1.87 -1.48
N ARG A 417 -22.64 1.03 -1.15
CA ARG A 417 -21.35 1.49 -0.68
C ARG A 417 -20.47 1.90 -1.86
N LYS A 418 -19.85 3.06 -1.75
CA LYS A 418 -18.88 3.52 -2.74
C LYS A 418 -17.54 2.80 -2.56
N ALA A 419 -16.81 2.61 -3.65
CA ALA A 419 -15.48 2.01 -3.67
C ALA A 419 -14.44 2.90 -4.39
N PRO A 420 -14.25 4.16 -3.98
CA PRO A 420 -13.45 5.12 -4.73
C PRO A 420 -11.96 4.75 -4.80
N VAL A 421 -11.42 4.07 -3.79
CA VAL A 421 -10.02 3.63 -3.79
C VAL A 421 -9.84 2.43 -4.72
N PHE A 422 -10.83 1.55 -4.82
CA PHE A 422 -10.83 0.47 -5.80
C PHE A 422 -10.80 1.04 -7.22
N GLU A 423 -11.73 1.92 -7.56
CA GLU A 423 -11.85 2.56 -8.88
C GLU A 423 -10.58 3.33 -9.26
N SER A 424 -10.11 4.22 -8.40
CA SER A 424 -8.89 5.00 -8.65
C SER A 424 -7.62 4.15 -8.72
N THR A 425 -7.61 2.96 -8.10
CA THR A 425 -6.49 2.04 -8.21
C THR A 425 -6.52 1.26 -9.53
N LEU A 426 -7.71 0.89 -10.04
CA LEU A 426 -7.83 0.30 -11.39
C LEU A 426 -7.29 1.25 -12.46
N GLU A 427 -7.60 2.55 -12.38
CA GLU A 427 -7.17 3.58 -13.34
C GLU A 427 -5.65 3.76 -13.41
N LYS A 428 -4.91 3.36 -12.39
CA LYS A 428 -3.43 3.37 -12.42
C LYS A 428 -2.84 2.37 -13.42
N TYR A 429 -3.59 1.31 -13.73
CA TYR A 429 -3.14 0.25 -14.62
C TYR A 429 -3.68 0.38 -16.03
N ALA A 430 -4.96 0.71 -16.16
CA ALA A 430 -5.62 0.84 -17.46
C ALA A 430 -6.82 1.79 -17.39
N PRO A 431 -7.22 2.43 -18.52
CA PRO A 431 -8.47 3.16 -18.59
C PRO A 431 -9.65 2.26 -18.23
N CYS A 432 -10.46 2.69 -17.27
CA CYS A 432 -11.61 1.95 -16.78
C CYS A 432 -12.84 2.85 -16.69
N ALA A 433 -13.94 2.44 -17.30
CA ALA A 433 -15.21 3.15 -17.14
C ALA A 433 -15.95 2.62 -15.91
N HIS A 434 -16.43 3.50 -15.05
CA HIS A 434 -17.05 3.15 -13.80
C HIS A 434 -18.57 3.25 -13.86
N PHE A 435 -19.25 2.18 -13.44
CA PHE A 435 -20.70 2.07 -13.37
C PHE A 435 -21.10 1.63 -11.97
N SER A 436 -22.33 1.97 -11.57
CA SER A 436 -22.89 1.52 -10.30
C SER A 436 -24.35 1.10 -10.48
N LEU A 437 -24.78 0.11 -9.69
CA LEU A 437 -26.14 -0.37 -9.63
C LEU A 437 -26.51 -0.69 -8.18
N SER A 438 -27.53 -0.03 -7.65
CA SER A 438 -28.07 -0.34 -6.31
C SER A 438 -29.04 -1.52 -6.37
N PRO A 439 -29.10 -2.34 -5.31
CA PRO A 439 -30.17 -3.33 -5.16
C PRO A 439 -31.56 -2.65 -5.23
N GLY A 440 -32.53 -3.32 -5.84
CA GLY A 440 -33.87 -2.76 -6.09
C GLY A 440 -33.98 -1.82 -7.30
N ALA A 441 -32.94 -1.76 -8.16
CA ALA A 441 -32.99 -0.97 -9.37
C ALA A 441 -34.06 -1.44 -10.34
N SER A 442 -34.78 -0.50 -11.00
CA SER A 442 -35.82 -0.84 -12.00
C SER A 442 -35.20 -1.56 -13.20
N LYS A 443 -36.06 -2.34 -13.89
CA LYS A 443 -35.67 -3.09 -15.09
C LYS A 443 -35.05 -2.19 -16.16
N GLU A 444 -35.60 -0.99 -16.37
CA GLU A 444 -35.05 -0.02 -17.32
C GLU A 444 -33.63 0.44 -16.95
N LYS A 445 -33.33 0.63 -15.66
CA LYS A 445 -31.98 0.98 -15.21
C LYS A 445 -30.99 -0.16 -15.48
N VAL A 446 -31.43 -1.41 -15.26
CA VAL A 446 -30.60 -2.60 -15.56
C VAL A 446 -30.36 -2.69 -17.06
N GLU A 447 -31.41 -2.57 -17.91
CA GLU A 447 -31.28 -2.62 -19.38
C GLU A 447 -30.35 -1.51 -19.89
N LYS A 448 -30.49 -0.28 -19.40
CA LYS A 448 -29.61 0.85 -19.76
C LYS A 448 -28.16 0.56 -19.37
N LEU A 449 -27.92 -0.02 -18.20
CA LEU A 449 -26.57 -0.42 -17.75
C LEU A 449 -25.97 -1.46 -18.68
N ILE A 450 -26.71 -2.54 -19.00
CA ILE A 450 -26.22 -3.61 -19.88
C ILE A 450 -25.92 -3.06 -21.28
N ASN A 451 -26.76 -2.17 -21.83
CA ASN A 451 -26.50 -1.49 -23.10
C ASN A 451 -25.21 -0.65 -23.04
N ASN A 452 -24.97 0.08 -21.95
CA ASN A 452 -23.72 0.85 -21.79
C ASN A 452 -22.51 -0.08 -21.69
N LEU A 453 -22.65 -1.24 -21.06
CA LEU A 453 -21.58 -2.22 -20.92
C LEU A 453 -21.29 -3.01 -22.22
N SER A 454 -22.15 -2.92 -23.25
CA SER A 454 -22.00 -3.68 -24.50
C SER A 454 -20.67 -3.49 -25.21
N LYS A 455 -20.12 -2.27 -25.16
CA LYS A 455 -18.82 -1.89 -25.78
C LYS A 455 -17.57 -2.34 -25.02
N TYR A 456 -17.70 -2.91 -23.82
CA TYR A 456 -16.60 -3.45 -23.02
C TYR A 456 -16.54 -4.95 -23.14
N ASN A 457 -15.35 -5.52 -23.19
CA ASN A 457 -15.14 -6.97 -23.26
C ASN A 457 -14.71 -7.57 -21.91
N CYS A 458 -14.32 -6.73 -20.93
CA CYS A 458 -13.98 -7.13 -19.57
C CYS A 458 -14.75 -6.29 -18.55
N VAL A 459 -15.47 -6.95 -17.63
CA VAL A 459 -16.25 -6.31 -16.57
C VAL A 459 -15.71 -6.76 -15.21
N ILE A 460 -15.21 -5.82 -14.44
CA ILE A 460 -14.75 -6.03 -13.07
C ILE A 460 -15.91 -5.67 -12.13
N LEU A 461 -16.58 -6.68 -11.57
CA LEU A 461 -17.75 -6.54 -10.74
C LEU A 461 -17.35 -6.53 -9.26
N TYR A 462 -17.50 -5.38 -8.59
CA TYR A 462 -17.26 -5.21 -7.16
C TYR A 462 -18.58 -5.29 -6.39
N ASN A 463 -18.76 -6.34 -5.56
CA ASN A 463 -19.99 -6.56 -4.80
C ASN A 463 -19.98 -5.75 -3.49
N SER A 464 -20.32 -4.48 -3.54
CA SER A 464 -20.38 -3.65 -2.33
C SER A 464 -21.64 -3.92 -1.46
N ALA A 465 -22.58 -4.71 -1.95
CA ALA A 465 -23.72 -5.20 -1.18
C ALA A 465 -23.36 -6.32 -0.19
N ALA A 466 -22.21 -6.98 -0.38
CA ALA A 466 -21.74 -8.06 0.49
C ALA A 466 -21.72 -7.69 1.98
N ARG A 467 -22.02 -8.64 2.86
CA ARG A 467 -22.12 -8.50 4.33
C ARG A 467 -21.45 -9.67 5.03
N ASN A 468 -21.16 -9.49 6.31
CA ASN A 468 -20.54 -10.52 7.14
C ASN A 468 -21.51 -11.32 8.02
N THR A 469 -22.83 -11.10 7.90
CA THR A 469 -23.84 -11.68 8.79
C THR A 469 -24.83 -12.57 8.06
N ALA A 470 -25.09 -13.76 8.60
CA ALA A 470 -26.05 -14.72 8.07
C ALA A 470 -27.50 -14.19 8.09
N SER A 471 -27.87 -13.40 9.10
CA SER A 471 -29.20 -12.78 9.20
C SER A 471 -29.57 -11.88 8.01
N ARG A 472 -28.57 -11.44 7.23
CA ARG A 472 -28.71 -10.67 5.99
C ARG A 472 -28.30 -11.48 4.76
N GLN A 473 -28.35 -12.82 4.84
CA GLN A 473 -27.92 -13.73 3.77
C GLN A 473 -26.55 -13.36 3.18
N PHE A 474 -25.63 -12.84 4.03
CA PHE A 474 -24.32 -12.34 3.64
C PHE A 474 -24.34 -11.28 2.52
N GLY A 475 -25.48 -10.61 2.29
CA GLY A 475 -25.70 -9.67 1.19
C GLY A 475 -25.89 -10.30 -0.18
N ALA A 476 -26.14 -11.60 -0.24
CA ALA A 476 -26.43 -12.30 -1.49
C ALA A 476 -27.86 -12.00 -1.99
N THR A 477 -28.01 -11.72 -3.30
CA THR A 477 -29.30 -11.34 -3.91
C THR A 477 -29.49 -11.99 -5.27
N MET A 478 -30.77 -12.33 -5.61
CA MET A 478 -31.13 -12.81 -6.95
C MET A 478 -30.99 -11.74 -8.03
N GLU A 479 -31.06 -10.48 -7.66
CA GLU A 479 -30.81 -9.36 -8.59
C GLU A 479 -29.40 -9.40 -9.17
N LEU A 480 -28.40 -9.63 -8.32
CA LEU A 480 -27.01 -9.74 -8.77
C LEU A 480 -26.80 -11.01 -9.62
N VAL A 481 -27.47 -12.11 -9.30
CA VAL A 481 -27.50 -13.33 -10.16
C VAL A 481 -27.97 -12.97 -11.57
N ASN A 482 -29.06 -12.21 -11.69
CA ASN A 482 -29.61 -11.81 -12.98
C ASN A 482 -28.66 -10.87 -13.74
N VAL A 483 -28.03 -9.91 -13.06
CA VAL A 483 -27.04 -9.02 -13.67
C VAL A 483 -25.86 -9.83 -14.22
N ILE A 484 -25.29 -10.76 -13.45
CA ILE A 484 -24.19 -11.60 -13.91
C ILE A 484 -24.58 -12.42 -15.15
N LYS A 485 -25.78 -13.01 -15.17
CA LYS A 485 -26.30 -13.74 -16.35
C LYS A 485 -26.40 -12.88 -17.60
N LEU A 486 -26.79 -11.60 -17.45
CA LEU A 486 -26.89 -10.64 -18.57
C LEU A 486 -25.52 -10.22 -19.11
N LEU A 487 -24.44 -10.39 -18.34
CA LEU A 487 -23.07 -10.11 -18.77
C LEU A 487 -22.41 -11.28 -19.53
N LYS A 488 -23.15 -12.37 -19.80
CA LYS A 488 -22.63 -13.53 -20.55
C LYS A 488 -21.93 -13.12 -21.85
N GLY A 489 -20.77 -13.72 -22.12
CA GLY A 489 -19.95 -13.45 -23.32
C GLY A 489 -18.90 -12.35 -23.12
N LYS A 490 -18.78 -11.83 -21.90
CA LYS A 490 -17.68 -10.93 -21.47
C LYS A 490 -16.79 -11.65 -20.48
N HIS A 491 -15.56 -11.22 -20.34
CA HIS A 491 -14.75 -11.60 -19.19
C HIS A 491 -15.29 -10.94 -17.93
N ILE A 492 -15.62 -11.76 -16.91
CA ILE A 492 -16.20 -11.28 -15.66
C ILE A 492 -15.23 -11.60 -14.51
N VAL A 493 -14.70 -10.56 -13.87
CA VAL A 493 -13.91 -10.63 -12.64
C VAL A 493 -14.79 -10.23 -11.47
N PHE A 494 -15.18 -11.18 -10.63
CA PHE A 494 -16.04 -10.95 -9.47
C PHE A 494 -15.21 -10.70 -8.21
N CYS A 495 -15.38 -9.54 -7.58
CA CYS A 495 -14.70 -9.13 -6.37
C CYS A 495 -15.67 -9.11 -5.18
N HIS A 496 -15.40 -9.94 -4.16
CA HIS A 496 -16.25 -10.09 -2.98
C HIS A 496 -15.55 -9.58 -1.72
N PRO A 497 -15.90 -8.39 -1.19
CA PRO A 497 -15.23 -7.76 -0.06
C PRO A 497 -15.87 -8.10 1.30
N ALA A 498 -16.23 -9.34 1.54
CA ALA A 498 -16.82 -9.80 2.80
C ALA A 498 -16.45 -11.26 3.07
N THR A 499 -17.10 -11.88 4.06
CA THR A 499 -16.93 -13.31 4.35
C THR A 499 -17.23 -14.17 3.12
N PRO A 500 -16.46 -15.26 2.89
CA PRO A 500 -16.64 -16.12 1.71
C PRO A 500 -18.05 -16.72 1.56
N TYR A 501 -18.78 -16.91 2.63
CA TYR A 501 -20.13 -17.50 2.61
C TYR A 501 -21.11 -16.79 1.67
N GLY A 502 -20.97 -15.48 1.47
CA GLY A 502 -21.81 -14.71 0.55
C GLY A 502 -21.63 -15.03 -0.94
N ILE A 503 -20.65 -15.84 -1.29
CA ILE A 503 -20.38 -16.23 -2.69
C ILE A 503 -21.19 -17.43 -3.12
N ASP A 504 -21.70 -18.25 -2.19
CA ASP A 504 -22.36 -19.53 -2.49
C ASP A 504 -23.41 -19.41 -3.59
N LEU A 505 -24.32 -18.42 -3.47
CA LEU A 505 -25.38 -18.14 -4.45
C LEU A 505 -24.84 -17.83 -5.86
N TYR A 506 -23.61 -17.34 -5.97
CA TYR A 506 -22.98 -16.90 -7.22
C TYR A 506 -21.99 -17.91 -7.79
N SER A 507 -21.58 -18.90 -7.00
CA SER A 507 -20.47 -19.80 -7.30
C SER A 507 -20.61 -20.59 -8.60
N TYR A 508 -21.84 -20.80 -9.06
CA TYR A 508 -22.17 -21.56 -10.27
C TYR A 508 -22.38 -20.69 -11.52
N LEU A 509 -22.24 -19.36 -11.39
CA LEU A 509 -22.47 -18.46 -12.50
C LEU A 509 -21.24 -18.37 -13.42
N PRO A 510 -21.41 -17.94 -14.68
CA PRO A 510 -20.34 -17.84 -15.67
C PRO A 510 -19.43 -16.62 -15.39
N MET A 511 -18.62 -16.71 -14.35
CA MET A 511 -17.58 -15.75 -14.00
C MET A 511 -16.22 -16.39 -14.25
N ASP A 512 -15.33 -15.67 -14.91
CA ASP A 512 -13.97 -16.19 -15.22
C ASP A 512 -13.08 -16.18 -13.98
N ALA A 513 -13.20 -15.17 -13.12
CA ALA A 513 -12.41 -15.08 -11.91
C ALA A 513 -13.24 -14.63 -10.70
N ILE A 514 -12.89 -15.17 -9.52
CA ILE A 514 -13.50 -14.81 -8.23
C ILE A 514 -12.39 -14.46 -7.24
N ILE A 515 -12.44 -13.23 -6.73
CA ILE A 515 -11.51 -12.71 -5.71
C ILE A 515 -12.25 -12.41 -4.42
N VAL A 516 -11.71 -12.85 -3.29
CA VAL A 516 -12.19 -12.52 -1.95
C VAL A 516 -11.19 -11.61 -1.25
N SER A 517 -11.66 -10.50 -0.70
CA SER A 517 -10.83 -9.54 0.04
C SER A 517 -11.27 -9.33 1.50
N TYR A 518 -12.31 -10.03 1.97
CA TYR A 518 -12.78 -10.14 3.36
C TYR A 518 -13.20 -8.82 4.03
N SER A 519 -13.01 -7.68 3.40
CA SER A 519 -13.30 -6.36 3.96
C SER A 519 -13.61 -5.33 2.87
N HIS A 520 -14.42 -4.32 3.23
CA HIS A 520 -14.66 -3.12 2.42
C HIS A 520 -13.66 -1.99 2.68
N ASP A 521 -12.71 -2.19 3.57
CA ASP A 521 -11.76 -1.16 3.99
C ASP A 521 -10.87 -0.68 2.84
N THR A 522 -10.36 0.53 2.98
CA THR A 522 -9.50 1.16 1.97
C THR A 522 -8.33 0.26 1.52
N PRO A 523 -7.57 -0.42 2.41
CA PRO A 523 -6.51 -1.31 1.96
C PRO A 523 -7.05 -2.53 1.18
N ALA A 524 -8.19 -3.11 1.57
CA ALA A 524 -8.80 -4.22 0.83
C ALA A 524 -9.17 -3.80 -0.60
N GLN A 525 -9.78 -2.62 -0.78
CA GLN A 525 -10.08 -2.04 -2.09
C GLN A 525 -8.82 -1.88 -2.94
N GLN A 526 -7.78 -1.28 -2.35
CA GLN A 526 -6.50 -1.02 -3.01
C GLN A 526 -5.83 -2.32 -3.48
N PHE A 527 -5.74 -3.33 -2.62
CA PHE A 527 -5.03 -4.58 -2.95
C PHE A 527 -5.86 -5.52 -3.83
N THR A 528 -7.19 -5.46 -3.76
CA THR A 528 -8.05 -6.16 -4.73
C THR A 528 -7.80 -5.66 -6.16
N ALA A 529 -7.78 -4.35 -6.36
CA ALA A 529 -7.49 -3.76 -7.67
C ALA A 529 -6.05 -4.10 -8.14
N GLN A 530 -5.07 -4.05 -7.25
CA GLN A 530 -3.68 -4.45 -7.57
C GLN A 530 -3.57 -5.93 -7.96
N ALA A 531 -4.30 -6.82 -7.27
CA ALA A 531 -4.31 -8.26 -7.58
C ALA A 531 -4.80 -8.55 -8.99
N ILE A 532 -5.84 -7.84 -9.45
CA ILE A 532 -6.40 -7.99 -10.80
C ILE A 532 -5.35 -7.73 -11.88
N PHE A 533 -4.48 -6.75 -11.69
CA PHE A 533 -3.46 -6.36 -12.67
C PHE A 533 -2.05 -6.91 -12.36
N GLY A 534 -1.91 -7.74 -11.33
CA GLY A 534 -0.60 -8.25 -10.92
C GLY A 534 0.31 -7.18 -10.31
N GLY A 535 -0.23 -6.20 -9.59
CA GLY A 535 0.53 -5.27 -8.77
C GLY A 535 1.06 -5.90 -7.47
N ILE A 536 0.47 -7.02 -7.06
CA ILE A 536 0.91 -7.86 -5.93
C ILE A 536 0.92 -9.34 -6.33
N ASN A 537 1.65 -10.15 -5.59
CA ASN A 537 1.48 -11.61 -5.61
C ASN A 537 0.19 -11.97 -4.85
N VAL A 538 -0.61 -12.89 -5.39
CA VAL A 538 -1.77 -13.46 -4.70
C VAL A 538 -1.45 -14.89 -4.30
N ASN A 539 -1.66 -15.25 -3.04
CA ASN A 539 -1.45 -16.60 -2.52
C ASN A 539 -2.32 -16.92 -1.29
N GLY A 540 -3.30 -16.08 -0.98
CA GLY A 540 -4.27 -16.30 0.09
C GLY A 540 -5.09 -17.58 -0.12
N LYS A 541 -5.60 -18.14 0.98
CA LYS A 541 -6.42 -19.35 1.00
C LYS A 541 -7.72 -19.10 1.77
N LEU A 542 -8.82 -19.69 1.32
CA LEU A 542 -10.09 -19.60 2.05
C LEU A 542 -9.93 -20.16 3.47
N PRO A 543 -10.24 -19.40 4.51
CA PRO A 543 -10.21 -19.88 5.89
C PRO A 543 -11.44 -20.75 6.23
N VAL A 544 -12.53 -20.57 5.47
CA VAL A 544 -13.79 -21.30 5.61
C VAL A 544 -14.28 -21.74 4.23
N SER A 545 -15.03 -22.83 4.19
CA SER A 545 -15.65 -23.34 2.96
C SER A 545 -16.78 -22.42 2.49
N ILE A 546 -16.85 -22.19 1.20
CA ILE A 546 -18.03 -21.57 0.56
C ILE A 546 -19.10 -22.65 0.36
N ASN A 547 -18.70 -23.76 -0.26
CA ASN A 547 -19.50 -24.95 -0.48
C ASN A 547 -18.56 -26.13 -0.83
N HIS A 548 -19.10 -27.26 -1.28
CA HIS A 548 -18.29 -28.43 -1.60
C HIS A 548 -17.30 -28.24 -2.79
N TYR A 549 -17.54 -27.27 -3.69
CA TYR A 549 -16.62 -26.94 -4.79
C TYR A 549 -15.43 -26.07 -4.33
N TYR A 550 -15.67 -25.24 -3.33
CA TYR A 550 -14.66 -24.32 -2.79
C TYR A 550 -14.51 -24.53 -1.28
N PRO A 551 -13.89 -25.65 -0.85
CA PRO A 551 -13.66 -25.93 0.56
C PRO A 551 -12.59 -25.02 1.15
N ALA A 552 -12.51 -24.94 2.48
CA ALA A 552 -11.44 -24.25 3.19
C ALA A 552 -10.06 -24.74 2.73
N GLY A 553 -9.16 -23.79 2.48
CA GLY A 553 -7.85 -24.04 1.86
C GLY A 553 -7.82 -23.82 0.35
N THR A 554 -8.98 -23.64 -0.32
CA THR A 554 -9.02 -23.24 -1.73
C THR A 554 -8.38 -21.87 -1.93
N GLY A 555 -7.66 -21.72 -3.03
CA GLY A 555 -7.03 -20.44 -3.46
C GLY A 555 -5.95 -20.73 -4.51
N LEU A 556 -5.91 -19.89 -5.52
CA LEU A 556 -4.94 -19.94 -6.60
C LEU A 556 -3.86 -18.89 -6.37
N SER A 557 -2.66 -19.12 -6.90
CA SER A 557 -1.55 -18.17 -6.78
C SER A 557 -1.32 -17.47 -8.12
N THR A 558 -1.05 -16.17 -8.06
CA THR A 558 -0.63 -15.38 -9.23
C THR A 558 0.63 -14.59 -8.93
N PRO A 559 1.52 -14.41 -9.92
CA PRO A 559 2.72 -13.61 -9.75
C PRO A 559 2.44 -12.10 -9.79
N LYS A 560 3.35 -11.33 -9.21
CA LYS A 560 3.45 -9.89 -9.45
C LYS A 560 4.05 -9.64 -10.84
N LEU A 561 3.39 -8.82 -11.66
CA LEU A 561 3.79 -8.52 -13.04
C LEU A 561 4.04 -7.03 -13.28
N ARG A 562 3.47 -6.15 -12.46
CA ARG A 562 3.49 -4.69 -12.64
C ARG A 562 3.88 -3.98 -11.36
N LEU A 563 4.13 -2.67 -11.47
CA LEU A 563 4.32 -1.82 -10.29
C LEU A 563 3.12 -1.95 -9.34
N GLY A 564 3.42 -2.20 -8.09
CA GLY A 564 2.44 -2.14 -7.00
C GLY A 564 2.56 -0.82 -6.23
N TYR A 565 1.74 -0.66 -5.18
CA TYR A 565 1.69 0.54 -4.35
C TYR A 565 1.68 0.13 -2.89
N TYR A 566 2.75 0.51 -2.16
CA TYR A 566 2.94 0.18 -0.75
C TYR A 566 3.43 1.38 0.07
N GLN A 567 3.37 1.26 1.40
CA GLN A 567 4.07 2.18 2.30
C GLN A 567 5.59 1.98 2.18
N PRO A 568 6.39 3.05 2.35
CA PRO A 568 7.85 2.97 2.26
C PRO A 568 8.46 1.89 3.15
N GLU A 569 7.95 1.73 4.37
CA GLU A 569 8.43 0.75 5.35
C GLU A 569 8.27 -0.69 4.86
N SER A 570 7.26 -0.99 4.04
CA SER A 570 7.09 -2.32 3.44
C SER A 570 8.18 -2.68 2.43
N CYS A 571 8.92 -1.69 1.93
CA CYS A 571 10.01 -1.83 0.97
C CYS A 571 11.38 -1.41 1.57
N GLY A 572 11.51 -1.46 2.90
CA GLY A 572 12.77 -1.12 3.57
C GLY A 572 13.16 0.35 3.45
N MET A 573 12.21 1.27 3.41
CA MET A 573 12.46 2.71 3.38
C MET A 573 11.81 3.43 4.55
N ASN A 574 12.45 4.49 5.01
CA ASN A 574 11.95 5.33 6.10
C ASN A 574 11.08 6.47 5.55
N SER A 575 9.77 6.40 5.78
CA SER A 575 8.81 7.41 5.31
C SER A 575 9.04 8.79 5.92
N GLN A 576 9.52 8.88 7.15
CA GLN A 576 9.80 10.17 7.80
C GLN A 576 10.98 10.91 7.15
N LEU A 577 11.98 10.16 6.70
CA LEU A 577 13.08 10.76 5.92
C LEU A 577 12.59 11.21 4.54
N LEU A 578 11.72 10.42 3.88
CA LEU A 578 11.15 10.80 2.59
C LEU A 578 10.31 12.09 2.66
N LEU A 579 9.73 12.45 3.82
CA LEU A 579 9.04 13.74 3.99
C LEU A 579 9.95 14.96 3.81
N LYS A 580 11.29 14.82 3.91
CA LYS A 580 12.22 15.90 3.59
C LYS A 580 12.16 16.33 2.11
N ILE A 581 11.70 15.44 1.23
CA ILE A 581 11.45 15.77 -0.18
C ILE A 581 10.39 16.87 -0.28
N ASP A 582 9.33 16.80 0.54
CA ASP A 582 8.26 17.81 0.59
C ASP A 582 8.85 19.21 0.84
N SER A 583 9.76 19.32 1.82
CA SER A 583 10.42 20.59 2.17
C SER A 583 11.32 21.12 1.06
N ILE A 584 12.08 20.24 0.39
CA ILE A 584 12.96 20.61 -0.74
C ILE A 584 12.10 21.14 -1.91
N CYS A 585 11.01 20.45 -2.26
CA CYS A 585 10.11 20.87 -3.33
C CYS A 585 9.44 22.22 -3.01
N GLN A 586 8.96 22.41 -1.79
CA GLN A 586 8.35 23.67 -1.34
C GLN A 586 9.35 24.83 -1.36
N ALA A 587 10.59 24.60 -0.93
CA ALA A 587 11.66 25.59 -1.00
C ALA A 587 11.99 25.99 -2.46
N ALA A 588 12.08 25.02 -3.37
CA ALA A 588 12.30 25.28 -4.80
C ALA A 588 11.17 26.12 -5.42
N ILE A 589 9.92 25.83 -5.09
CA ILE A 589 8.76 26.61 -5.54
C ILE A 589 8.80 28.04 -4.98
N LYS A 590 9.10 28.19 -3.68
CA LYS A 590 9.27 29.50 -3.02
C LYS A 590 10.38 30.34 -3.67
N ALA A 591 11.49 29.70 -4.04
CA ALA A 591 12.62 30.34 -4.76
C ALA A 591 12.29 30.63 -6.24
N LYS A 592 11.10 30.27 -6.72
CA LYS A 592 10.70 30.36 -8.15
C LYS A 592 11.66 29.58 -9.07
N ALA A 593 12.16 28.44 -8.62
CA ALA A 593 12.92 27.52 -9.46
C ALA A 593 12.00 26.74 -10.41
N THR A 594 10.76 26.51 -10.00
CA THR A 594 9.65 25.95 -10.81
C THR A 594 8.31 26.36 -10.18
N PRO A 595 7.21 26.49 -10.96
CA PRO A 595 5.88 26.73 -10.41
C PRO A 595 5.34 25.54 -9.63
N GLY A 596 5.64 24.33 -10.09
CA GLY A 596 5.26 23.07 -9.48
C GLY A 596 6.15 21.93 -9.96
N CYS A 597 6.05 20.78 -9.30
CA CYS A 597 6.80 19.58 -9.64
C CYS A 597 6.08 18.31 -9.14
N GLN A 598 6.45 17.18 -9.74
CA GLN A 598 6.08 15.83 -9.27
C GLN A 598 7.33 15.07 -8.87
N VAL A 599 7.23 14.24 -7.83
CA VAL A 599 8.27 13.30 -7.42
C VAL A 599 7.65 11.93 -7.24
N LEU A 600 8.23 10.93 -7.91
CA LEU A 600 7.88 9.54 -7.74
C LEU A 600 9.13 8.74 -7.38
N VAL A 601 8.99 7.87 -6.38
CA VAL A 601 10.00 6.88 -6.00
C VAL A 601 9.35 5.51 -5.99
N ALA A 602 9.95 4.57 -6.72
CA ALA A 602 9.57 3.16 -6.62
C ALA A 602 10.78 2.33 -6.15
N LYS A 603 10.52 1.36 -5.27
CA LYS A 603 11.53 0.45 -4.70
C LYS A 603 11.00 -0.98 -4.72
N ASP A 604 11.81 -1.94 -5.15
CA ASP A 604 11.46 -3.37 -5.23
C ASP A 604 10.17 -3.62 -6.05
N GLY A 605 9.94 -2.78 -7.06
CA GLY A 605 8.77 -2.84 -7.91
C GLY A 605 7.49 -2.27 -7.28
N TYR A 606 7.60 -1.47 -6.21
CA TYR A 606 6.46 -0.79 -5.59
C TYR A 606 6.68 0.72 -5.55
N VAL A 607 5.67 1.47 -5.96
CA VAL A 607 5.63 2.92 -5.77
C VAL A 607 5.43 3.19 -4.28
N VAL A 608 6.46 3.77 -3.65
CA VAL A 608 6.50 4.05 -2.21
C VAL A 608 6.32 5.54 -1.89
N TYR A 609 6.52 6.39 -2.90
CA TYR A 609 6.30 7.83 -2.79
C TYR A 609 5.85 8.37 -4.14
N ASN A 610 4.72 9.08 -4.17
CA ASN A 610 4.23 9.77 -5.37
C ASN A 610 3.46 11.01 -4.94
N LYS A 611 4.07 12.19 -5.09
CA LYS A 611 3.47 13.47 -4.69
C LYS A 611 3.70 14.56 -5.73
N ALA A 612 2.76 15.49 -5.77
CA ALA A 612 2.81 16.71 -6.56
C ALA A 612 2.80 17.95 -5.66
N PHE A 613 3.56 18.98 -6.06
CA PHE A 613 3.75 20.19 -5.29
C PHE A 613 3.50 21.42 -6.15
N GLY A 614 3.00 22.48 -5.52
CA GLY A 614 2.80 23.77 -6.15
C GLY A 614 1.63 23.82 -7.12
N PHE A 615 1.80 24.56 -8.21
CA PHE A 615 0.78 24.87 -9.21
C PHE A 615 1.35 24.66 -10.63
N ASN A 616 0.45 24.55 -11.62
CA ASN A 616 0.88 24.40 -13.02
C ASN A 616 1.58 25.67 -13.53
N THR A 617 1.23 26.83 -12.95
CA THR A 617 1.76 28.16 -13.35
C THR A 617 1.93 29.05 -12.10
N TYR A 618 2.69 30.15 -12.21
CA TYR A 618 2.91 31.08 -11.09
C TYR A 618 1.68 31.92 -10.71
N ASP A 619 0.64 31.96 -11.55
CA ASP A 619 -0.63 32.60 -11.24
C ASP A 619 -1.50 31.82 -10.24
N LYS A 620 -1.08 30.59 -9.92
CA LYS A 620 -1.68 29.70 -8.91
C LYS A 620 -3.15 29.31 -9.14
N LYS A 621 -3.64 29.42 -10.38
CA LYS A 621 -5.04 29.08 -10.69
C LYS A 621 -5.32 27.58 -10.65
N LYS A 622 -4.36 26.76 -11.04
CA LYS A 622 -4.49 25.31 -11.08
C LYS A 622 -3.42 24.63 -10.25
N LYS A 623 -3.85 23.91 -9.20
CA LYS A 623 -2.95 23.10 -8.35
C LYS A 623 -2.34 21.97 -9.16
N ASN A 624 -1.07 21.70 -8.92
CA ASN A 624 -0.39 20.54 -9.50
C ASN A 624 -0.84 19.24 -8.83
N THR A 625 -1.06 18.19 -9.62
CA THR A 625 -1.54 16.88 -9.20
C THR A 625 -0.66 15.78 -9.78
N THR A 626 -0.71 14.56 -9.21
CA THR A 626 0.12 13.42 -9.64
C THR A 626 -0.28 12.85 -11.00
N ASP A 627 -1.42 13.25 -11.54
CA ASP A 627 -1.90 12.88 -12.86
C ASP A 627 -1.62 13.95 -13.94
N ASN A 628 -0.95 15.06 -13.59
CA ASN A 628 -0.52 16.05 -14.55
C ASN A 628 0.52 15.48 -15.53
N ILE A 629 0.41 15.94 -16.78
CA ILE A 629 1.22 15.49 -17.92
C ILE A 629 2.22 16.60 -18.27
N TYR A 630 3.50 16.23 -18.38
CA TYR A 630 4.61 17.16 -18.62
C TYR A 630 5.29 16.87 -19.95
N ASP A 631 5.77 17.92 -20.63
CA ASP A 631 6.81 17.80 -21.65
C ASP A 631 8.10 17.30 -20.98
N ILE A 632 8.53 16.10 -21.32
CA ILE A 632 9.68 15.44 -20.68
C ILE A 632 11.01 15.70 -21.40
N ALA A 633 10.98 16.51 -22.46
CA ALA A 633 12.16 16.92 -23.23
C ALA A 633 13.05 15.70 -23.60
N SER A 634 14.35 15.77 -23.33
CA SER A 634 15.32 14.71 -23.69
C SER A 634 15.11 13.35 -23.01
N ILE A 635 14.21 13.23 -22.04
CA ILE A 635 13.80 11.90 -21.55
C ILE A 635 13.11 11.10 -22.66
N THR A 636 12.56 11.76 -23.71
CA THR A 636 12.09 11.14 -24.94
C THR A 636 13.11 10.14 -25.52
N LYS A 637 14.41 10.46 -25.44
CA LYS A 637 15.48 9.59 -25.92
C LYS A 637 15.44 8.20 -25.32
N ILE A 638 15.23 8.12 -24.00
CA ILE A 638 15.19 6.83 -23.28
C ILE A 638 13.77 6.28 -23.11
N ALA A 639 12.74 7.11 -23.28
CA ALA A 639 11.35 6.68 -23.11
C ALA A 639 10.67 6.23 -24.41
N ALA A 640 11.19 6.67 -25.56
CA ALA A 640 10.62 6.35 -26.89
C ALA A 640 11.68 5.81 -27.86
N THR A 641 12.76 6.57 -28.12
CA THR A 641 13.72 6.21 -29.18
C THR A 641 14.51 4.98 -28.81
N LEU A 642 15.02 4.92 -27.60
CA LEU A 642 15.86 3.80 -27.17
C LEU A 642 15.10 2.46 -27.12
N PRO A 643 13.87 2.36 -26.55
CA PRO A 643 13.11 1.11 -26.65
C PRO A 643 12.85 0.67 -28.08
N ALA A 644 12.52 1.61 -28.99
CA ALA A 644 12.31 1.28 -30.40
C ALA A 644 13.58 0.73 -31.06
N VAL A 645 14.74 1.37 -30.81
CA VAL A 645 16.04 0.89 -31.29
C VAL A 645 16.40 -0.48 -30.72
N MET A 646 16.19 -0.72 -29.41
CA MET A 646 16.41 -2.01 -28.77
C MET A 646 15.54 -3.11 -29.38
N MET A 647 14.25 -2.84 -29.61
CA MET A 647 13.34 -3.80 -30.23
C MET A 647 13.76 -4.17 -31.65
N LEU A 648 14.19 -3.20 -32.47
CA LEU A 648 14.72 -3.47 -33.81
C LEU A 648 16.05 -4.20 -33.76
N TYR A 649 16.87 -3.94 -32.76
CA TYR A 649 18.12 -4.68 -32.51
C TYR A 649 17.85 -6.14 -32.16
N ASP A 650 16.93 -6.43 -31.25
CA ASP A 650 16.51 -7.79 -30.90
C ASP A 650 15.94 -8.56 -32.11
N GLN A 651 15.21 -7.87 -32.97
CA GLN A 651 14.65 -8.41 -34.21
C GLN A 651 15.68 -8.52 -35.35
N GLN A 652 16.93 -8.11 -35.13
CA GLN A 652 18.02 -8.11 -36.08
C GLN A 652 17.82 -7.20 -37.32
N TYR A 653 16.87 -6.25 -37.22
CA TYR A 653 16.72 -5.22 -38.28
C TYR A 653 17.87 -4.22 -38.27
N ILE A 654 18.49 -3.99 -37.12
CA ILE A 654 19.65 -3.12 -36.97
C ILE A 654 20.76 -3.83 -36.17
N THR A 655 22.02 -3.43 -36.40
CA THR A 655 23.17 -3.81 -35.59
C THR A 655 23.91 -2.57 -35.12
N LEU A 656 24.61 -2.65 -34.01
CA LEU A 656 25.23 -1.49 -33.36
C LEU A 656 26.46 -0.98 -34.13
N ASP A 657 27.24 -1.89 -34.69
CA ASP A 657 28.55 -1.59 -35.32
C ASP A 657 28.44 -1.40 -36.84
N SER A 658 27.26 -1.57 -37.43
CA SER A 658 27.03 -1.28 -38.85
C SER A 658 26.90 0.21 -39.12
N PRO A 659 27.44 0.68 -40.25
CA PRO A 659 27.24 2.05 -40.71
C PRO A 659 25.77 2.37 -40.96
N ILE A 660 25.32 3.55 -40.54
CA ILE A 660 23.90 3.95 -40.64
C ILE A 660 23.39 4.08 -42.06
N VAL A 661 24.26 4.26 -43.07
CA VAL A 661 23.91 4.24 -44.49
C VAL A 661 23.24 2.92 -44.90
N ARG A 662 23.48 1.85 -44.18
CA ARG A 662 22.83 0.55 -44.39
C ARG A 662 21.32 0.60 -44.09
N TYR A 663 20.92 1.50 -43.24
CA TYR A 663 19.55 1.61 -42.71
C TYR A 663 18.79 2.82 -43.26
N SER A 664 19.48 3.81 -43.81
CA SER A 664 18.85 4.98 -44.44
C SER A 664 19.56 5.39 -45.72
N TYR A 665 18.80 5.37 -46.81
CA TYR A 665 19.27 5.70 -48.14
C TYR A 665 19.76 7.16 -48.27
N SER A 666 19.13 8.08 -47.57
CA SER A 666 19.42 9.52 -47.58
C SER A 666 20.86 9.87 -47.14
N LEU A 667 21.54 8.95 -46.44
CA LEU A 667 22.88 9.14 -45.94
C LEU A 667 24.00 8.84 -46.95
N ARG A 668 23.67 8.24 -48.09
CA ARG A 668 24.64 7.87 -49.15
C ARG A 668 25.36 9.09 -49.72
N GLY A 669 26.65 9.01 -49.86
CA GLY A 669 27.48 10.07 -50.36
C GLY A 669 27.69 11.26 -49.43
N THR A 670 27.22 11.19 -48.21
CA THR A 670 27.47 12.18 -47.15
C THR A 670 28.67 11.79 -46.30
N ASP A 671 29.29 12.73 -45.55
CA ASP A 671 30.34 12.46 -44.59
C ASP A 671 29.85 11.67 -43.34
N LYS A 672 28.53 11.38 -43.28
CA LYS A 672 27.89 10.67 -42.19
C LYS A 672 27.62 9.19 -42.49
N GLN A 673 27.82 8.76 -43.73
CA GLN A 673 27.47 7.38 -44.16
C GLN A 673 28.13 6.29 -43.31
N ASP A 674 29.35 6.54 -42.82
CA ASP A 674 30.16 5.57 -42.07
C ASP A 674 30.01 5.69 -40.54
N ILE A 675 29.09 6.54 -40.05
CA ILE A 675 28.73 6.62 -38.66
C ILE A 675 27.99 5.32 -38.29
N THR A 676 28.26 4.77 -37.12
CA THR A 676 27.57 3.58 -36.62
C THR A 676 26.41 3.96 -35.69
N VAL A 677 25.45 3.04 -35.55
CA VAL A 677 24.33 3.20 -34.59
C VAL A 677 24.88 3.38 -33.15
N LYS A 678 25.94 2.65 -32.82
CA LYS A 678 26.63 2.75 -31.52
C LYS A 678 27.24 4.15 -31.27
N GLU A 679 27.87 4.75 -32.29
CA GLU A 679 28.40 6.11 -32.18
C GLU A 679 27.32 7.17 -31.99
N LEU A 680 26.14 7.01 -32.63
CA LEU A 680 24.98 7.87 -32.38
C LEU A 680 24.50 7.76 -30.93
N LEU A 681 24.32 6.55 -30.43
CA LEU A 681 23.84 6.28 -29.04
C LEU A 681 24.84 6.76 -27.98
N LEU A 682 26.15 6.72 -28.27
CA LEU A 682 27.20 7.22 -27.37
C LEU A 682 27.46 8.72 -27.50
N HIS A 683 26.78 9.42 -28.41
CA HIS A 683 27.08 10.83 -28.75
C HIS A 683 28.57 11.06 -29.15
N SER A 684 29.17 10.09 -29.81
CA SER A 684 30.56 10.12 -30.26
C SER A 684 30.70 10.11 -31.80
N ALA A 685 29.62 10.38 -32.50
CA ALA A 685 29.55 10.37 -33.96
C ALA A 685 30.22 11.59 -34.65
N GLY A 686 30.75 12.55 -33.91
CA GLY A 686 31.25 13.80 -34.49
C GLY A 686 30.19 14.77 -34.97
N LEU A 687 28.91 14.54 -34.62
CA LEU A 687 27.82 15.43 -34.93
C LEU A 687 27.88 16.68 -34.05
N ARG A 688 27.46 17.85 -34.61
CA ARG A 688 27.25 19.04 -33.78
C ARG A 688 26.17 18.84 -32.75
N ALA A 689 26.21 19.59 -31.65
CA ALA A 689 25.23 19.46 -30.55
C ALA A 689 23.79 19.70 -31.04
N SER A 690 23.55 20.77 -31.76
CA SER A 690 22.24 21.19 -32.28
C SER A 690 22.42 22.27 -33.35
N PHE A 691 21.31 22.59 -34.04
CA PHE A 691 21.20 23.73 -34.95
C PHE A 691 19.99 24.58 -34.61
N SER A 692 20.10 25.88 -34.84
CA SER A 692 18.95 26.80 -34.78
C SER A 692 18.17 26.78 -36.09
N PHE A 693 17.53 25.67 -36.43
CA PHE A 693 16.87 25.42 -37.71
C PHE A 693 15.85 26.51 -38.09
N PHE A 694 15.13 27.07 -37.11
CA PHE A 694 14.13 28.12 -37.38
C PHE A 694 14.75 29.36 -38.04
N GLN A 695 16.05 29.62 -37.85
CA GLN A 695 16.71 30.75 -38.51
C GLN A 695 16.82 30.59 -40.02
N HIS A 696 16.81 29.35 -40.50
CA HIS A 696 16.80 29.08 -41.96
C HIS A 696 15.45 29.38 -42.63
N ALA A 697 14.41 29.57 -41.83
CA ALA A 697 13.08 29.95 -42.25
C ALA A 697 12.86 31.48 -42.22
N ILE A 698 13.78 32.25 -41.63
CA ILE A 698 13.67 33.72 -41.54
C ILE A 698 13.83 34.33 -42.93
N ASP A 699 13.00 35.30 -43.20
CA ASP A 699 13.14 36.19 -44.38
C ASP A 699 14.18 37.27 -44.04
N TRP A 700 15.44 36.97 -44.37
CA TRP A 700 16.59 37.84 -44.05
C TRP A 700 16.59 39.14 -44.89
N ASP A 701 15.93 39.11 -46.04
CA ASP A 701 15.85 40.28 -46.95
C ASP A 701 14.94 41.37 -46.37
N LYS A 702 13.96 40.97 -45.55
CA LYS A 702 13.06 41.90 -44.87
C LYS A 702 13.58 42.33 -43.49
N MET A 703 14.67 41.69 -42.96
CA MET A 703 15.15 41.96 -41.64
C MET A 703 16.21 43.05 -41.57
N GLN A 704 15.96 44.08 -40.76
CA GLN A 704 16.95 45.13 -40.49
C GLN A 704 17.81 44.78 -39.24
N GLY A 705 19.13 44.83 -39.41
CA GLY A 705 20.05 44.56 -38.30
C GLY A 705 20.29 43.09 -38.04
N ARG A 706 20.86 42.76 -36.83
CA ARG A 706 21.14 41.40 -36.40
C ARG A 706 19.98 40.81 -35.62
N LEU A 707 19.78 39.50 -35.71
CA LEU A 707 18.75 38.78 -34.92
C LEU A 707 19.01 38.91 -33.42
N PHE A 708 20.26 38.74 -33.01
CA PHE A 708 20.67 38.83 -31.59
C PHE A 708 21.83 39.84 -31.42
N THR A 709 21.83 40.55 -30.29
CA THR A 709 22.89 41.42 -29.85
C THR A 709 23.12 41.28 -28.35
N THR A 710 24.35 41.68 -27.89
CA THR A 710 24.71 41.64 -26.47
C THR A 710 24.25 42.87 -25.69
N LYS A 711 23.87 43.94 -26.42
CA LYS A 711 23.41 45.22 -25.87
C LYS A 711 22.08 45.59 -26.48
N TYR A 712 21.32 46.43 -25.77
CA TYR A 712 20.12 47.06 -26.33
C TYR A 712 20.51 47.95 -27.53
N THR A 713 19.74 47.87 -28.61
CA THR A 713 19.86 48.68 -29.80
C THR A 713 18.49 49.14 -30.28
N LYS A 714 18.42 50.03 -31.28
CA LYS A 714 17.16 50.48 -31.90
C LYS A 714 16.35 49.33 -32.51
N THR A 715 17.05 48.29 -33.00
CA THR A 715 16.41 47.10 -33.59
C THR A 715 16.26 45.96 -32.59
N ASN A 716 17.21 45.77 -31.69
CA ASN A 716 17.20 44.68 -30.72
C ASN A 716 16.69 45.18 -29.35
N THR A 717 15.38 45.30 -29.26
CA THR A 717 14.68 45.91 -28.11
C THR A 717 14.21 44.92 -27.08
N ARG A 718 14.09 43.62 -27.42
CA ARG A 718 13.56 42.62 -26.53
C ARG A 718 14.67 41.93 -25.77
N LYS A 719 14.75 42.19 -24.45
CA LYS A 719 15.68 41.49 -23.56
C LYS A 719 15.19 40.07 -23.30
N LEU A 720 15.99 39.04 -23.61
CA LEU A 720 15.73 37.63 -23.33
C LEU A 720 16.36 37.20 -22.01
N ARG A 721 17.65 37.59 -21.82
CA ARG A 721 18.41 37.38 -20.57
C ARG A 721 19.51 38.45 -20.50
N ASP A 722 20.34 38.36 -19.48
CA ASP A 722 21.48 39.28 -19.39
C ASP A 722 22.39 39.15 -20.62
N ARG A 723 22.78 40.28 -21.19
CA ARG A 723 23.60 40.37 -22.39
C ARG A 723 23.06 39.58 -23.62
N LEU A 724 21.71 39.49 -23.76
CA LEU A 724 21.07 38.88 -24.93
C LEU A 724 19.77 39.62 -25.25
N TYR A 725 19.77 40.30 -26.40
CA TYR A 725 18.63 41.07 -26.92
C TYR A 725 18.24 40.53 -28.28
N LEU A 726 16.94 40.32 -28.50
CA LEU A 726 16.35 39.88 -29.75
C LEU A 726 15.83 41.08 -30.54
N ASN A 727 16.00 41.03 -31.85
CA ASN A 727 15.24 41.87 -32.79
C ASN A 727 13.85 41.27 -32.98
N PRO A 728 12.77 41.89 -32.49
CA PRO A 728 11.43 41.33 -32.56
C PRO A 728 10.77 41.45 -33.94
N GLN A 729 11.39 42.22 -34.89
CA GLN A 729 10.82 42.59 -36.18
C GLN A 729 11.14 41.58 -37.28
N PHE A 730 11.83 40.46 -37.01
CA PHE A 730 12.05 39.42 -38.00
C PHE A 730 10.73 38.74 -38.39
N THR A 731 10.61 38.36 -39.66
CA THR A 731 9.51 37.61 -40.25
C THR A 731 10.02 36.30 -40.82
N TYR A 732 9.11 35.35 -40.98
CA TYR A 732 9.41 34.11 -41.69
C TYR A 732 8.99 34.20 -43.15
N ARG A 733 9.58 33.36 -44.02
CA ARG A 733 9.14 33.19 -45.40
C ARG A 733 7.76 32.57 -45.42
N ASP A 734 6.83 33.18 -46.17
CA ASP A 734 5.43 32.72 -46.27
C ASP A 734 5.32 31.31 -46.88
N SER A 735 6.30 30.87 -47.68
CA SER A 735 6.40 29.50 -48.19
C SER A 735 6.73 28.46 -47.13
N THR A 736 7.22 28.89 -45.97
CA THR A 736 7.64 27.98 -44.89
C THR A 736 6.64 27.96 -43.74
N PHE A 737 6.17 29.12 -43.30
CA PHE A 737 5.25 29.27 -42.20
C PHE A 737 4.01 30.04 -42.57
N ASN A 738 2.86 29.65 -42.02
CA ASN A 738 1.65 30.45 -42.07
C ASN A 738 0.88 30.41 -40.74
N PHE A 739 -0.16 31.22 -40.63
CA PHE A 739 -0.96 31.36 -39.40
C PHE A 739 -2.37 30.75 -39.52
N THR A 740 -2.70 30.22 -40.69
CA THR A 740 -4.05 29.69 -41.00
C THR A 740 -4.07 28.17 -41.17
N GLY A 741 -2.90 27.54 -41.34
CA GLY A 741 -2.81 26.11 -41.69
C GLY A 741 -3.16 25.87 -43.18
N GLY A 742 -3.56 24.65 -43.50
CA GLY A 742 -3.94 24.20 -44.81
C GLY A 742 -3.29 22.86 -45.17
N GLU A 743 -3.58 22.42 -46.42
CA GLU A 743 -3.00 21.16 -46.90
C GLU A 743 -1.46 21.26 -46.97
N GLY A 744 -0.79 20.20 -46.50
CA GLY A 744 0.66 20.15 -46.45
C GLY A 744 1.31 20.92 -45.27
N TYR A 745 0.53 21.49 -44.38
CA TYR A 745 1.04 22.17 -43.18
C TYR A 745 0.86 21.36 -41.90
N LEU A 746 1.87 21.40 -41.07
CA LEU A 746 1.91 20.77 -39.72
C LEU A 746 1.77 21.85 -38.64
N VAL A 747 1.05 21.60 -37.60
CA VAL A 747 0.91 22.52 -36.47
C VAL A 747 2.19 22.54 -35.62
N VAL A 748 2.70 23.71 -35.26
CA VAL A 748 3.90 23.94 -34.47
C VAL A 748 3.57 24.57 -33.10
N SER A 749 2.55 25.43 -33.11
CA SER A 749 1.90 26.02 -31.94
C SER A 749 0.52 26.55 -32.34
N PRO A 750 -0.31 27.03 -31.39
CA PRO A 750 -1.62 27.58 -31.75
C PRO A 750 -1.49 28.65 -32.83
N HIS A 751 -2.23 28.51 -33.93
CA HIS A 751 -2.22 29.44 -35.09
C HIS A 751 -0.83 29.64 -35.71
N PHE A 752 0.06 28.65 -35.64
CA PHE A 752 1.38 28.72 -36.24
C PHE A 752 1.74 27.36 -36.86
N TYR A 753 1.87 27.34 -38.18
CA TYR A 753 1.99 26.12 -38.97
C TYR A 753 3.23 26.17 -39.86
N ILE A 754 3.88 24.99 -40.01
CA ILE A 754 5.03 24.80 -40.87
C ILE A 754 4.67 23.96 -42.09
N HIS A 755 5.12 24.31 -43.25
CA HIS A 755 4.98 23.47 -44.43
C HIS A 755 5.86 22.21 -44.30
N LYS A 756 5.29 21.03 -44.61
CA LYS A 756 5.98 19.72 -44.42
C LYS A 756 7.33 19.63 -45.15
N HIS A 757 7.51 20.27 -46.30
CA HIS A 757 8.78 20.32 -47.02
C HIS A 757 9.93 20.96 -46.22
N PHE A 758 9.65 21.67 -45.15
CA PHE A 758 10.71 22.17 -44.30
C PHE A 758 11.37 21.07 -43.46
N GLN A 759 10.69 19.93 -43.24
CA GLN A 759 11.30 18.75 -42.65
C GLN A 759 12.43 18.19 -43.52
N ASP A 760 12.21 18.17 -44.85
CA ASP A 760 13.27 17.78 -45.83
C ASP A 760 14.45 18.77 -45.74
N SER A 761 14.16 20.06 -45.58
CA SER A 761 15.21 21.07 -45.38
C SER A 761 16.02 20.84 -44.09
N ILE A 762 15.36 20.39 -42.98
CA ILE A 762 16.04 20.04 -41.73
C ILE A 762 16.97 18.83 -41.95
N HIS A 763 16.47 17.78 -42.60
CA HIS A 763 17.29 16.61 -42.92
C HIS A 763 18.48 16.99 -43.79
N ASN A 764 18.26 17.79 -44.87
CA ASN A 764 19.34 18.28 -45.71
C ASN A 764 20.36 19.12 -44.96
N LEU A 765 19.93 19.96 -44.00
CA LEU A 765 20.87 20.72 -43.16
C LEU A 765 21.69 19.81 -42.24
N ILE A 766 21.08 18.74 -41.70
CA ILE A 766 21.83 17.74 -40.92
C ILE A 766 22.83 17.03 -41.85
N LEU A 767 22.38 16.51 -43.00
CA LEU A 767 23.20 15.75 -43.94
C LEU A 767 24.37 16.54 -44.47
N ASN A 768 24.17 17.81 -44.82
CA ASN A 768 25.21 18.71 -45.36
C ASN A 768 26.08 19.38 -44.30
N SER A 769 25.78 19.22 -43.02
CA SER A 769 26.61 19.76 -41.93
C SER A 769 27.94 19.02 -41.86
N LYS A 770 29.05 19.70 -41.72
CA LYS A 770 30.35 19.06 -41.53
C LYS A 770 30.46 18.41 -40.17
N LEU A 771 30.98 17.21 -40.13
CA LEU A 771 31.34 16.53 -38.87
C LEU A 771 32.41 17.36 -38.12
N LEU A 772 32.43 17.24 -36.80
CA LEU A 772 33.50 17.79 -35.96
C LEU A 772 34.81 17.05 -36.26
N PRO A 773 35.97 17.74 -36.17
CA PRO A 773 37.28 17.17 -36.52
C PRO A 773 37.64 15.91 -35.75
N GLN A 774 37.06 15.74 -34.57
CA GLN A 774 37.31 14.58 -33.69
C GLN A 774 36.01 13.93 -33.26
N LYS A 775 35.95 12.61 -33.34
CA LYS A 775 34.83 11.80 -32.82
C LYS A 775 34.92 11.65 -31.29
N LYS A 776 34.88 12.78 -30.54
CA LYS A 776 34.81 12.80 -29.08
C LYS A 776 33.37 12.94 -28.62
N TYR A 777 33.12 12.59 -27.35
CA TYR A 777 31.84 12.82 -26.72
C TYR A 777 31.36 14.27 -26.91
N THR A 778 30.30 14.41 -27.65
CA THR A 778 29.60 15.68 -27.86
C THR A 778 28.10 15.38 -27.83
N TYR A 779 27.43 15.74 -26.72
CA TYR A 779 25.98 15.54 -26.63
C TYR A 779 25.28 16.17 -27.84
N SER A 780 24.60 15.34 -28.64
CA SER A 780 23.97 15.76 -29.88
C SER A 780 22.51 15.30 -29.96
N ASP A 781 21.62 16.26 -30.19
CA ASP A 781 20.21 15.98 -30.48
C ASP A 781 20.05 15.40 -31.89
N LEU A 782 20.93 15.77 -32.81
CA LEU A 782 20.87 15.38 -34.24
C LEU A 782 20.99 13.87 -34.43
N GLY A 783 21.81 13.21 -33.61
CA GLY A 783 21.94 11.73 -33.63
C GLY A 783 20.64 11.01 -33.34
N PHE A 784 19.82 11.56 -32.46
CA PHE A 784 18.52 10.96 -32.12
C PHE A 784 17.44 11.30 -33.16
N VAL A 785 17.56 12.39 -33.90
CA VAL A 785 16.73 12.63 -35.12
C VAL A 785 17.01 11.55 -36.14
N LEU A 786 18.28 11.26 -36.47
CA LEU A 786 18.67 10.18 -37.37
C LEU A 786 18.24 8.77 -36.88
N LEU A 787 18.32 8.50 -35.58
CA LEU A 787 17.82 7.22 -35.00
C LEU A 787 16.32 7.06 -35.19
N LYS A 788 15.53 8.14 -35.04
CA LYS A 788 14.09 8.13 -35.31
C LYS A 788 13.82 7.80 -36.79
N ASP A 789 14.54 8.41 -37.73
CA ASP A 789 14.39 8.13 -39.16
C ASP A 789 14.73 6.66 -39.47
N ILE A 790 15.81 6.12 -38.88
CA ILE A 790 16.16 4.71 -39.02
C ILE A 790 15.03 3.81 -38.50
N VAL A 791 14.42 4.13 -37.35
CA VAL A 791 13.29 3.36 -36.83
C VAL A 791 12.12 3.36 -37.81
N GLU A 792 11.77 4.51 -38.39
CA GLU A 792 10.68 4.62 -39.38
C GLU A 792 10.98 3.84 -40.68
N GLU A 793 12.19 3.97 -41.22
CA GLU A 793 12.59 3.27 -42.45
C GLU A 793 12.65 1.74 -42.23
N GLN A 794 13.19 1.25 -41.09
CA GLN A 794 13.31 -0.18 -40.84
C GLN A 794 11.98 -0.83 -40.40
N SER A 795 11.08 -0.10 -39.76
CA SER A 795 9.78 -0.61 -39.36
C SER A 795 8.65 -0.35 -40.33
N ALA A 796 8.88 0.51 -41.36
CA ALA A 796 7.88 1.02 -42.29
C ALA A 796 6.65 1.62 -41.57
N THR A 797 6.87 2.20 -40.37
CA THR A 797 5.80 2.71 -39.51
C THR A 797 6.21 4.09 -38.95
N PRO A 798 5.31 5.08 -38.94
CA PRO A 798 5.58 6.36 -38.29
C PRO A 798 5.98 6.17 -36.82
N PHE A 799 6.96 6.93 -36.36
CA PHE A 799 7.63 6.72 -35.08
C PHE A 799 6.69 6.76 -33.87
N ASP A 800 5.77 7.72 -33.83
CA ASP A 800 4.77 7.83 -32.76
C ASP A 800 3.80 6.63 -32.75
N VAL A 801 3.40 6.16 -33.94
CA VAL A 801 2.54 4.98 -34.10
C VAL A 801 3.27 3.72 -33.64
N TYR A 802 4.54 3.58 -34.02
CA TYR A 802 5.39 2.47 -33.61
C TYR A 802 5.51 2.41 -32.07
N CYS A 803 5.90 3.52 -31.44
CA CYS A 803 6.05 3.61 -29.98
C CYS A 803 4.72 3.35 -29.27
N ARG A 804 3.62 3.92 -29.74
CA ARG A 804 2.29 3.75 -29.15
C ARG A 804 1.82 2.30 -29.21
N LYS A 805 1.99 1.63 -30.36
CA LYS A 805 1.54 0.26 -30.59
C LYS A 805 2.41 -0.77 -29.89
N HIS A 806 3.72 -0.69 -30.06
CA HIS A 806 4.64 -1.73 -29.61
C HIS A 806 5.12 -1.55 -28.19
N PHE A 807 4.95 -0.36 -27.60
CA PHE A 807 5.49 -0.05 -26.29
C PHE A 807 4.43 0.54 -25.33
N PHE A 808 3.94 1.75 -25.55
CA PHE A 808 3.15 2.47 -24.54
C PHE A 808 1.85 1.75 -24.15
N LYS A 809 1.05 1.30 -25.13
CA LYS A 809 -0.22 0.61 -24.86
C LYS A 809 -0.02 -0.72 -24.13
N ARG A 810 1.02 -1.49 -24.48
CA ARG A 810 1.33 -2.76 -23.84
C ARG A 810 1.73 -2.60 -22.36
N LEU A 811 2.39 -1.48 -22.03
CA LEU A 811 2.73 -1.13 -20.64
C LEU A 811 1.55 -0.59 -19.83
N GLY A 812 0.46 -0.22 -20.47
CA GLY A 812 -0.60 0.56 -19.82
C GLY A 812 -0.19 2.01 -19.55
N ALA A 813 0.73 2.57 -20.36
CA ALA A 813 1.19 3.96 -20.28
C ALA A 813 0.34 4.88 -21.17
N TYR A 814 -0.94 4.98 -20.85
CA TYR A 814 -1.95 5.68 -21.67
C TYR A 814 -1.90 7.21 -21.59
N ASN A 815 -1.13 7.76 -20.67
CA ASN A 815 -0.89 9.21 -20.54
C ASN A 815 0.46 9.62 -21.12
N THR A 816 1.03 8.79 -22.01
CA THR A 816 2.33 9.02 -22.65
C THR A 816 2.12 9.02 -24.15
N ASP A 817 2.35 10.17 -24.79
CA ASP A 817 2.26 10.28 -26.25
C ASP A 817 2.96 11.55 -26.76
N PHE A 818 3.20 11.58 -28.08
CA PHE A 818 3.57 12.78 -28.80
C PHE A 818 2.35 13.65 -29.08
N ASN A 819 2.57 14.90 -29.42
CA ASN A 819 1.49 15.84 -29.82
C ASN A 819 0.34 15.85 -28.79
N ALA A 820 0.66 16.15 -27.53
CA ALA A 820 -0.29 16.12 -26.43
C ALA A 820 -1.60 16.87 -26.70
N HIS A 821 -1.55 17.95 -27.47
CA HIS A 821 -2.72 18.74 -27.84
C HIS A 821 -3.77 17.98 -28.67
N PHE A 822 -3.41 16.85 -29.30
CA PHE A 822 -4.32 15.96 -30.00
C PHE A 822 -4.61 14.65 -29.22
N ASN A 823 -3.59 14.09 -28.59
CA ASN A 823 -3.63 12.71 -28.13
C ASN A 823 -3.93 12.57 -26.63
N LEU A 824 -3.79 13.66 -25.84
CA LEU A 824 -3.90 13.62 -24.40
C LEU A 824 -4.94 14.60 -23.84
N ASP A 825 -5.38 14.39 -22.60
CA ASP A 825 -6.31 15.31 -21.94
C ASP A 825 -5.62 16.63 -21.59
N MET A 826 -5.90 17.66 -22.38
CA MET A 826 -5.35 19.01 -22.24
C MET A 826 -5.62 19.64 -20.87
N LYS A 827 -6.67 19.20 -20.15
CA LYS A 827 -6.92 19.66 -18.78
C LYS A 827 -5.81 19.21 -17.82
N ARG A 828 -5.09 18.15 -18.15
CA ARG A 828 -4.02 17.58 -17.31
C ARG A 828 -2.63 18.01 -17.78
N VAL A 829 -2.50 18.52 -18.98
CA VAL A 829 -1.21 18.97 -19.52
C VAL A 829 -0.75 20.25 -18.81
N VAL A 830 0.52 20.28 -18.42
CA VAL A 830 1.14 21.44 -17.76
C VAL A 830 1.74 22.36 -18.84
N PRO A 831 1.48 23.69 -18.79
CA PRO A 831 2.08 24.63 -19.74
C PRO A 831 3.63 24.63 -19.66
N ALA A 832 4.30 24.68 -20.82
CA ALA A 832 5.74 24.88 -20.93
C ALA A 832 6.07 26.40 -20.92
N ASN A 833 7.15 26.83 -21.58
CA ASN A 833 7.52 28.24 -21.63
C ASN A 833 6.60 29.08 -22.52
N LYS A 834 6.68 30.39 -22.38
CA LYS A 834 6.29 31.34 -23.40
C LYS A 834 7.47 31.44 -24.36
N ASP A 835 7.29 30.90 -25.56
CA ASP A 835 8.33 30.97 -26.59
C ASP A 835 8.36 32.38 -27.22
N ASP A 836 9.23 33.18 -26.69
CA ASP A 836 9.36 34.56 -27.10
C ASP A 836 10.25 34.73 -28.33
N ILE A 837 10.92 33.68 -28.79
CA ILE A 837 11.89 33.71 -29.89
C ILE A 837 11.27 33.15 -31.14
N PHE A 838 10.92 31.87 -31.18
CA PHE A 838 10.54 31.16 -32.39
C PHE A 838 9.03 31.28 -32.68
N ARG A 839 8.15 30.85 -31.78
CA ARG A 839 6.70 30.73 -32.00
C ARG A 839 5.89 31.94 -31.51
N LYS A 840 6.49 32.79 -30.70
CA LYS A 840 5.90 34.01 -30.09
C LYS A 840 4.58 33.73 -29.36
N SER A 841 4.44 32.55 -28.78
CA SER A 841 3.22 32.06 -28.13
C SER A 841 3.50 31.29 -26.84
N GLN A 842 2.47 31.14 -25.97
CA GLN A 842 2.49 30.23 -24.82
C GLN A 842 2.37 28.79 -25.29
N LEU A 843 3.32 27.94 -24.94
CA LEU A 843 3.27 26.53 -25.29
C LEU A 843 2.47 25.74 -24.22
N HIS A 844 1.38 25.14 -24.68
CA HIS A 844 0.54 24.27 -23.87
C HIS A 844 0.09 23.07 -24.70
N GLY A 845 0.64 21.88 -24.40
CA GLY A 845 0.44 20.67 -25.21
C GLY A 845 1.25 20.61 -26.51
N TYR A 846 2.07 21.61 -26.77
CA TYR A 846 3.05 21.66 -27.83
C TYR A 846 4.46 21.52 -27.28
N VAL A 847 5.29 20.75 -27.96
CA VAL A 847 6.67 20.47 -27.52
C VAL A 847 7.49 21.73 -27.39
N HIS A 848 8.28 21.83 -26.30
CA HIS A 848 9.19 22.95 -26.08
C HIS A 848 10.33 22.97 -27.12
N ASP A 849 10.95 21.80 -27.34
CA ASP A 849 12.13 21.70 -28.23
C ASP A 849 11.85 22.19 -29.66
N PRO A 850 12.67 23.13 -30.16
CA PRO A 850 12.42 23.69 -31.51
C PRO A 850 12.63 22.68 -32.64
N ILE A 851 13.54 21.70 -32.49
CA ILE A 851 13.79 20.69 -33.51
C ILE A 851 12.57 19.78 -33.62
N ALA A 852 12.13 19.24 -32.45
CA ALA A 852 10.95 18.40 -32.42
C ALA A 852 9.69 19.14 -32.93
N ALA A 853 9.53 20.42 -32.59
CA ALA A 853 8.41 21.23 -33.08
C ALA A 853 8.43 21.37 -34.62
N LEU A 854 9.58 21.64 -35.22
CA LEU A 854 9.78 21.74 -36.67
C LEU A 854 9.61 20.38 -37.37
N MET A 855 9.78 19.28 -36.66
CA MET A 855 9.48 17.91 -37.13
C MET A 855 8.01 17.51 -36.92
N GLY A 856 7.12 18.49 -36.66
CA GLY A 856 5.69 18.23 -36.46
C GLY A 856 5.34 17.68 -35.10
N GLY A 857 6.21 17.91 -34.09
CA GLY A 857 6.02 17.48 -32.72
C GLY A 857 6.48 16.05 -32.41
N VAL A 858 6.95 15.30 -33.42
CA VAL A 858 7.42 13.90 -33.30
C VAL A 858 8.89 13.82 -33.68
N SER A 859 9.76 13.62 -32.71
CA SER A 859 11.20 13.49 -32.93
C SER A 859 11.85 12.54 -31.96
N GLY A 860 13.02 12.01 -32.34
CA GLY A 860 13.75 11.06 -31.46
C GLY A 860 14.48 11.73 -30.29
N ASN A 861 14.77 13.02 -30.38
CA ASN A 861 15.48 13.76 -29.32
C ASN A 861 14.56 14.31 -28.23
N ALA A 862 13.33 14.67 -28.58
CA ALA A 862 12.32 15.29 -27.71
C ALA A 862 10.92 15.15 -28.32
N GLY A 863 9.87 15.62 -27.65
CA GLY A 863 8.48 15.66 -28.16
C GLY A 863 7.50 14.82 -27.38
N LEU A 864 7.99 13.94 -26.51
CA LEU A 864 7.13 13.08 -25.70
C LEU A 864 6.60 13.83 -24.48
N PHE A 865 5.33 13.63 -24.19
CA PHE A 865 4.65 14.06 -22.97
C PHE A 865 4.31 12.84 -22.13
N SER A 866 4.42 12.95 -20.78
CA SER A 866 4.15 11.84 -19.89
C SER A 866 3.80 12.29 -18.48
N THR A 867 3.28 11.35 -17.66
CA THR A 867 3.16 11.45 -16.21
C THR A 867 4.36 10.77 -15.53
N ALA A 868 4.59 11.07 -14.24
CA ALA A 868 5.62 10.37 -13.47
C ALA A 868 5.31 8.86 -13.35
N GLU A 869 4.04 8.50 -13.28
CA GLU A 869 3.60 7.11 -13.14
C GLU A 869 3.84 6.29 -14.42
N ASP A 870 3.51 6.84 -15.59
CA ASP A 870 3.77 6.16 -16.85
C ASP A 870 5.27 6.05 -17.16
N LEU A 871 6.07 7.09 -16.81
CA LEU A 871 7.52 6.98 -16.88
C LEU A 871 8.07 5.89 -15.97
N ALA A 872 7.48 5.70 -14.77
CA ALA A 872 7.89 4.63 -13.88
C ALA A 872 7.62 3.24 -14.49
N LYS A 873 6.51 3.07 -15.23
CA LYS A 873 6.24 1.82 -15.98
C LYS A 873 7.29 1.59 -17.06
N ILE A 874 7.65 2.62 -17.81
CA ILE A 874 8.69 2.57 -18.85
C ILE A 874 10.05 2.22 -18.22
N MET A 875 10.44 2.92 -17.15
CA MET A 875 11.69 2.67 -16.46
C MET A 875 11.75 1.28 -15.83
N SER A 876 10.60 0.73 -15.42
CA SER A 876 10.50 -0.64 -14.89
C SER A 876 10.85 -1.71 -15.93
N VAL A 877 10.60 -1.46 -17.23
CA VAL A 877 11.02 -2.40 -18.29
C VAL A 877 12.52 -2.61 -18.24
N TYR A 878 13.27 -1.54 -18.11
CA TYR A 878 14.74 -1.61 -18.04
C TYR A 878 15.21 -2.26 -16.73
N LEU A 879 14.61 -1.87 -15.60
CA LEU A 879 14.98 -2.40 -14.28
C LEU A 879 14.69 -3.90 -14.18
N ASN A 880 13.59 -4.37 -14.80
CA ASN A 880 13.18 -5.76 -14.87
C ASN A 880 13.78 -6.51 -16.09
N ARG A 881 14.87 -5.99 -16.65
CA ARG A 881 15.62 -6.61 -17.75
C ARG A 881 14.71 -7.00 -18.93
N GLY A 882 13.87 -6.05 -19.37
CA GLY A 882 13.05 -6.12 -20.56
C GLY A 882 11.63 -6.67 -20.38
N THR A 883 11.20 -6.99 -19.15
CA THR A 883 9.85 -7.53 -18.88
C THR A 883 8.96 -6.55 -18.12
N TYR A 884 7.68 -6.50 -18.47
CA TYR A 884 6.64 -5.79 -17.73
C TYR A 884 5.26 -6.31 -18.11
N GLY A 885 4.37 -6.47 -17.11
CA GLY A 885 2.98 -6.88 -17.33
C GLY A 885 2.78 -8.32 -17.84
N GLY A 886 3.79 -9.16 -17.72
CA GLY A 886 3.80 -10.53 -18.23
C GLY A 886 4.46 -10.66 -19.61
N ASP A 887 4.71 -9.56 -20.31
CA ASP A 887 5.34 -9.54 -21.62
C ASP A 887 6.84 -9.30 -21.52
N ARG A 888 7.61 -10.02 -22.31
CA ARG A 888 8.99 -9.67 -22.64
C ARG A 888 8.97 -8.75 -23.85
N LEU A 889 9.36 -7.52 -23.66
CA LEU A 889 9.37 -6.48 -24.70
C LEU A 889 10.74 -6.33 -25.35
N ILE A 890 11.80 -6.56 -24.57
CA ILE A 890 13.21 -6.42 -24.96
C ILE A 890 13.97 -7.56 -24.31
N ASP A 891 14.97 -8.11 -25.00
CA ASP A 891 15.79 -9.17 -24.44
C ASP A 891 16.65 -8.67 -23.28
N SER A 892 16.85 -9.53 -22.29
CA SER A 892 17.63 -9.18 -21.11
C SER A 892 19.09 -8.85 -21.41
N THR A 893 19.67 -9.55 -22.39
CA THR A 893 21.04 -9.31 -22.87
C THR A 893 21.16 -7.96 -23.57
N THR A 894 20.14 -7.52 -24.26
CA THR A 894 20.08 -6.19 -24.88
C THR A 894 19.99 -5.09 -23.82
N ILE A 895 19.17 -5.27 -22.77
CA ILE A 895 19.15 -4.33 -21.65
C ILE A 895 20.54 -4.23 -21.01
N ASP A 896 21.19 -5.36 -20.70
CA ASP A 896 22.51 -5.39 -20.10
C ASP A 896 23.55 -4.68 -20.99
N LEU A 897 23.52 -4.96 -22.32
CA LEU A 897 24.40 -4.34 -23.30
C LEU A 897 24.21 -2.81 -23.35
N PHE A 898 22.99 -2.33 -23.35
CA PHE A 898 22.71 -0.89 -23.49
C PHE A 898 22.93 -0.09 -22.21
N THR A 899 22.85 -0.69 -21.05
CA THR A 899 23.00 -0.02 -19.76
C THR A 899 24.43 0.00 -19.25
N GLN A 900 25.34 -0.86 -19.76
CA GLN A 900 26.74 -0.84 -19.38
C GLN A 900 27.52 0.34 -19.98
N THR A 901 28.68 0.66 -19.40
CA THR A 901 29.61 1.64 -19.94
C THR A 901 30.46 1.01 -21.03
N HIS A 902 30.64 1.67 -22.15
CA HIS A 902 31.33 1.16 -23.34
C HIS A 902 32.73 1.74 -23.57
N LEU A 903 33.03 2.89 -23.00
CA LEU A 903 34.29 3.59 -23.15
C LEU A 903 34.92 3.89 -21.78
N PRO A 904 36.21 4.18 -21.70
CA PRO A 904 36.81 4.67 -20.46
C PRO A 904 36.05 5.87 -19.88
N LEU A 905 35.91 5.92 -18.56
CA LEU A 905 35.07 6.93 -17.89
C LEU A 905 35.52 8.37 -18.12
N ASP A 906 36.83 8.58 -18.32
CA ASP A 906 37.40 9.88 -18.65
C ASP A 906 37.07 10.35 -20.07
N GLN A 907 36.76 9.42 -20.99
CA GLN A 907 36.34 9.69 -22.36
C GLN A 907 34.83 9.83 -22.47
N ASN A 908 34.05 8.85 -21.92
CA ASN A 908 32.60 8.86 -21.98
C ASN A 908 32.02 7.89 -20.96
N ARG A 909 31.36 8.40 -19.91
CA ARG A 909 30.71 7.59 -18.88
C ARG A 909 29.43 6.91 -19.32
N ARG A 910 28.85 7.27 -20.47
CA ARG A 910 27.50 6.84 -20.90
C ARG A 910 27.40 5.35 -21.23
N GLY A 911 26.21 4.79 -21.06
CA GLY A 911 25.74 3.63 -21.78
C GLY A 911 25.17 4.01 -23.16
N LEU A 912 24.66 3.03 -23.90
CA LEU A 912 24.05 3.29 -25.23
C LEU A 912 22.72 4.02 -25.02
N GLY A 913 22.73 5.32 -25.25
CA GLY A 913 21.61 6.23 -25.07
C GLY A 913 21.36 6.68 -23.62
N PHE A 914 21.81 5.96 -22.63
CA PHE A 914 21.67 6.34 -21.21
C PHE A 914 22.77 7.27 -20.73
N ASP A 915 22.43 8.17 -19.81
CA ASP A 915 23.40 8.86 -18.97
C ASP A 915 23.69 8.03 -17.70
N LYS A 916 24.88 8.20 -17.12
CA LYS A 916 25.34 7.50 -15.92
C LYS A 916 25.91 8.48 -14.89
N PRO A 917 26.11 8.08 -13.62
CA PRO A 917 26.70 8.95 -12.61
C PRO A 917 28.08 9.48 -13.03
N GLU A 918 28.39 10.70 -12.63
CA GLU A 918 29.75 11.25 -12.77
C GLU A 918 30.59 10.77 -11.59
N THR A 919 31.69 10.09 -11.88
CA THR A 919 32.60 9.51 -10.88
C THR A 919 33.95 10.19 -10.81
N LEU A 920 34.25 11.08 -11.78
CA LEU A 920 35.52 11.79 -11.79
C LEU A 920 35.55 12.87 -10.70
N PRO A 921 36.63 12.99 -9.95
CA PRO A 921 36.81 14.05 -8.93
C PRO A 921 36.58 15.44 -9.53
N ASN A 922 35.90 16.32 -8.79
CA ASN A 922 35.69 17.72 -9.16
C ASN A 922 34.77 17.95 -10.37
N LYS A 923 34.10 16.91 -10.90
CA LYS A 923 33.07 17.08 -11.91
C LYS A 923 31.66 16.92 -11.26
N SER A 924 30.74 17.76 -11.69
CA SER A 924 29.32 17.63 -11.33
C SER A 924 28.60 16.71 -12.31
N GLY A 925 27.75 15.82 -11.81
CA GLY A 925 26.95 14.88 -12.60
C GLY A 925 25.45 15.11 -12.49
N PRO A 926 24.65 14.27 -13.17
CA PRO A 926 23.20 14.33 -13.10
C PRO A 926 22.60 13.79 -11.80
N THR A 927 23.40 13.09 -10.98
CA THR A 927 22.99 12.36 -9.78
C THR A 927 23.70 12.84 -8.53
N CYS A 928 23.23 12.39 -7.36
CA CYS A 928 23.96 12.51 -6.09
C CYS A 928 25.13 11.51 -6.04
N LYS A 929 25.99 11.67 -5.05
CA LYS A 929 27.21 10.85 -4.89
C LYS A 929 26.92 9.42 -4.45
N GLU A 930 25.78 9.22 -3.78
CA GLU A 930 25.32 7.92 -3.31
C GLU A 930 24.80 7.01 -4.44
N ALA A 931 24.54 7.57 -5.63
CA ALA A 931 24.09 6.79 -6.77
C ALA A 931 25.20 5.86 -7.26
N PRO A 932 24.98 4.52 -7.33
CA PRO A 932 26.00 3.58 -7.75
C PRO A 932 26.32 3.73 -9.25
N CYS A 933 27.54 3.35 -9.64
CA CYS A 933 28.00 3.41 -11.04
C CYS A 933 27.15 2.54 -11.99
N SER A 934 26.51 1.51 -11.47
CA SER A 934 25.55 0.67 -12.19
C SER A 934 24.28 1.42 -12.63
N SER A 935 23.92 2.49 -11.90
CA SER A 935 22.71 3.26 -12.17
C SER A 935 22.76 4.02 -13.50
N TYR A 936 21.58 4.27 -14.07
CA TYR A 936 21.45 4.89 -15.40
C TYR A 936 20.10 5.60 -15.55
N GLY A 937 20.06 6.57 -16.46
CA GLY A 937 18.85 7.33 -16.71
C GLY A 937 19.07 8.47 -17.70
N HIS A 938 18.23 9.49 -17.63
CA HIS A 938 18.40 10.72 -18.42
C HIS A 938 17.75 11.92 -17.73
N THR A 939 18.27 13.11 -18.06
CA THR A 939 17.67 14.38 -17.62
C THR A 939 16.98 15.07 -18.79
N GLY A 940 15.94 15.88 -18.50
CA GLY A 940 15.22 16.69 -19.47
C GLY A 940 15.47 18.19 -19.28
N PHE A 941 15.49 18.96 -20.38
CA PHE A 941 15.68 20.41 -20.35
C PHE A 941 14.59 21.12 -19.53
N THR A 942 13.38 20.59 -19.50
CA THR A 942 12.25 21.06 -18.69
C THR A 942 12.49 20.94 -17.17
N GLY A 943 13.62 20.37 -16.76
CA GLY A 943 14.00 20.12 -15.37
C GLY A 943 13.75 18.68 -14.91
N ALA A 944 13.20 17.85 -15.77
CA ALA A 944 12.88 16.47 -15.47
C ALA A 944 14.12 15.59 -15.28
N ILE A 945 13.96 14.48 -14.55
CA ILE A 945 14.90 13.35 -14.47
C ILE A 945 14.10 12.06 -14.35
N ALA A 946 14.55 11.00 -15.03
CA ALA A 946 14.12 9.63 -14.84
C ALA A 946 15.38 8.76 -14.69
N TRP A 947 15.47 8.03 -13.58
CA TRP A 947 16.70 7.33 -13.19
C TRP A 947 16.42 6.00 -12.54
N ASN A 948 17.16 4.97 -12.95
CA ASN A 948 17.14 3.61 -12.40
C ASN A 948 18.41 3.32 -11.63
N ASP A 949 18.27 2.61 -10.53
CA ASP A 949 19.35 1.99 -9.79
C ASP A 949 19.07 0.49 -9.64
N PRO A 950 19.75 -0.36 -10.41
CA PRO A 950 19.55 -1.80 -10.38
C PRO A 950 20.03 -2.45 -9.07
N ASP A 951 21.03 -1.90 -8.40
CA ASP A 951 21.60 -2.47 -7.17
C ASP A 951 20.61 -2.35 -6.00
N ASN A 952 19.88 -1.23 -5.95
CA ASN A 952 18.87 -0.98 -4.94
C ASN A 952 17.44 -1.24 -5.44
N GLN A 953 17.23 -1.73 -6.67
CA GLN A 953 15.92 -1.90 -7.30
C GLN A 953 15.06 -0.62 -7.19
N LEU A 954 15.66 0.54 -7.50
CA LEU A 954 15.11 1.87 -7.27
C LEU A 954 14.83 2.59 -8.58
N ILE A 955 13.65 3.23 -8.66
CA ILE A 955 13.30 4.18 -9.72
C ILE A 955 13.05 5.53 -9.07
N TYR A 956 13.72 6.57 -9.59
CA TYR A 956 13.50 7.95 -9.21
C TYR A 956 13.06 8.78 -10.41
N ILE A 957 11.92 9.45 -10.28
CA ILE A 957 11.39 10.37 -11.28
C ILE A 957 11.06 11.71 -10.63
N PHE A 958 11.52 12.77 -11.26
CA PHE A 958 11.15 14.13 -10.93
C PHE A 958 10.71 14.84 -12.19
N LEU A 959 9.50 15.41 -12.21
CA LEU A 959 8.96 16.21 -13.31
C LEU A 959 8.74 17.65 -12.88
N SER A 960 9.05 18.58 -13.76
CA SER A 960 8.81 20.01 -13.54
C SER A 960 8.65 20.78 -14.85
N ASN A 961 8.11 21.97 -14.76
CA ASN A 961 8.10 22.95 -15.85
C ASN A 961 8.94 24.18 -15.47
N ARG A 962 10.21 23.97 -15.05
CA ARG A 962 11.12 25.07 -14.65
C ARG A 962 11.22 26.17 -15.70
N ILE A 963 11.01 25.79 -16.98
CA ILE A 963 11.08 26.69 -18.13
C ILE A 963 9.87 27.64 -18.21
N TYR A 964 8.84 27.46 -17.38
CA TYR A 964 7.70 28.38 -17.34
C TYR A 964 8.00 29.61 -16.47
N PRO A 965 7.68 30.82 -16.90
CA PRO A 965 7.32 31.21 -18.27
C PRO A 965 8.55 31.39 -19.17
N ASN A 966 9.77 31.34 -18.59
CA ASN A 966 11.01 31.67 -19.27
C ASN A 966 12.00 30.48 -19.24
N GLU A 967 12.43 30.00 -20.40
CA GLU A 967 13.35 28.88 -20.56
C GLU A 967 14.73 29.10 -19.96
N PHE A 968 15.14 30.35 -19.78
CA PHE A 968 16.44 30.72 -19.19
C PHE A 968 16.48 30.61 -17.64
N ASN A 969 15.39 30.20 -17.00
CA ASN A 969 15.37 29.94 -15.57
C ASN A 969 16.20 28.69 -15.24
N ASP A 970 17.39 28.89 -14.67
CA ASP A 970 18.36 27.83 -14.33
C ASP A 970 18.46 27.52 -12.83
N LYS A 971 17.63 28.16 -11.99
CA LYS A 971 17.66 28.02 -10.53
C LYS A 971 17.54 26.56 -10.07
N LEU A 972 16.66 25.76 -10.68
CA LEU A 972 16.48 24.37 -10.34
C LEU A 972 17.79 23.56 -10.47
N ILE A 973 18.58 23.89 -11.51
CA ILE A 973 19.86 23.24 -11.79
C ILE A 973 20.93 23.78 -10.84
N LYS A 974 21.08 25.11 -10.70
CA LYS A 974 22.04 25.77 -9.83
C LYS A 974 21.89 25.37 -8.37
N ASP A 975 20.64 25.22 -7.90
CA ASP A 975 20.34 24.84 -6.54
C ASP A 975 20.40 23.32 -6.29
N ASN A 976 20.76 22.53 -7.32
CA ASN A 976 20.90 21.07 -7.26
C ASN A 976 19.66 20.35 -6.70
N ILE A 977 18.44 20.84 -7.02
CA ILE A 977 17.19 20.33 -6.44
C ILE A 977 17.03 18.83 -6.68
N ARG A 978 17.27 18.35 -7.90
CA ARG A 978 17.11 16.92 -8.27
C ARG A 978 18.07 16.03 -7.48
N THR A 979 19.33 16.42 -7.37
CA THR A 979 20.37 15.66 -6.64
C THR A 979 20.12 15.67 -5.14
N LYS A 980 19.65 16.77 -4.55
CA LYS A 980 19.23 16.86 -3.14
C LYS A 980 18.07 15.93 -2.83
N ILE A 981 17.07 15.82 -3.73
CA ILE A 981 15.97 14.88 -3.57
C ILE A 981 16.50 13.45 -3.64
N GLN A 982 17.35 13.14 -4.60
CA GLN A 982 17.94 11.82 -4.78
C GLN A 982 18.77 11.40 -3.56
N GLU A 983 19.54 12.31 -2.98
CA GLU A 983 20.29 12.11 -1.73
C GLU A 983 19.37 11.73 -0.55
N VAL A 984 18.22 12.40 -0.42
CA VAL A 984 17.19 12.03 0.59
C VAL A 984 16.67 10.63 0.35
N ILE A 985 16.42 10.25 -0.90
CA ILE A 985 15.94 8.92 -1.27
C ILE A 985 16.92 7.84 -0.81
N TYR A 986 18.22 7.99 -1.12
CA TYR A 986 19.25 7.03 -0.67
C TYR A 986 19.38 6.98 0.85
N LYS A 987 19.35 8.12 1.54
CA LYS A 987 19.35 8.17 3.01
C LYS A 987 18.13 7.53 3.65
N ALA A 988 17.02 7.44 2.94
CA ALA A 988 15.79 6.81 3.42
C ALA A 988 15.80 5.28 3.30
N ILE A 989 16.72 4.68 2.54
CA ILE A 989 16.88 3.22 2.46
C ILE A 989 17.38 2.73 3.82
N LEU A 990 16.63 1.82 4.44
CA LEU A 990 17.02 1.15 5.69
C LEU A 990 18.08 0.10 5.35
N LYS A 991 19.22 0.19 6.03
CA LYS A 991 20.34 -0.75 5.88
C LYS A 991 20.07 -2.06 6.61
#